data_f7bef1890e9d548f6a76b0fa289a57c4
#
_entry.id   f7bef1890e9d548f6a76b0fa289a57c4
#
_cell.length_a   1.000
_cell.length_b   1.000
_cell.length_c   1.000
_cell.angle_alpha   90.00
_cell.angle_beta   90.00
_cell.angle_gamma   90.00
#
_symmetry.space_group_name_H-M   'P 1'
#
loop_
_entity.id
_entity.type
_entity.pdbx_description
1 polymer ?
#
loop_
_entity_poly.entity_id
_entity_poly.type
_entity_poly.pdbx_seq_one_letter_code
_entity_poly.pdbx_strand_id
1 'polypeptide(L)'
;MSNPEEVWGILSHNSLFDDNVLQKDSWSHEITSLQTSLQGLNGEIFFEYSIPRLGKRADVILLIKNVVIVLEYKVGAKSYDRPDLEQVWDYALDLKYFHQKSHDLWVVPILVATNASKRSQFLQPSRYDDKVLEPVCSNDTGLRSIIDHILELLATGEKPDKWASSEYNPTPTIVQAATTLYRRKNLENKSIADITNHTSEDRTDKATEAVLKIVEESKRKGQKSICFITGVPGAGKTLVGLDIAINLFEENKDKTTKENRSLAVYLSGNGPLVKVLREALARDAVAQEKQKNPKTKYNKTIAHKAVDSFIMDVYHHRDYVLEMVKKPIPPNSTTLTVDSSVANDGGEWLTEHVDIFDEAQRSWTYEQLRNWLNRKKGIPNFPMSEPEFLTWGLDKKKDWAVIVCLVGGGQEINTGEAGISTWLSAIHDSFDNWHVYYPANLKEKEYADGKVEERLSAIPESQKHPIEDLHLAVSKRSFRAENLSLFVKALLDVDVELAKEQLKKLDANYPIRLTRDLEKAKDWLRKIHRGSERYGLLVSSQAYRLRPLSIDVRCKPDTVHWFLDDITDIRSSLFLEDAATEFDVQGLELDYAAIIWDGDMIYDPEHLVLSKKDRKKAELIQGPWTQRSFNGGVWQNVASDMRRMYQINAYRVLLTRARQGMVICVPTGNAATNIDGSYLDPTRIPAFYDNTYDYLKSLGIKDLDEYEN
;
A
#
# COMPACT_ATOMS: atom_id res chain seq x y z
N MET A 1 -28.09 -26.22 25.60
CA MET A 1 -27.41 -26.30 24.27
C MET A 1 -28.49 -26.26 23.22
N SER A 2 -28.32 -25.40 22.20
CA SER A 2 -29.26 -25.34 21.08
C SER A 2 -29.22 -26.65 20.28
N ASN A 3 -30.34 -27.01 19.66
CA ASN A 3 -30.41 -28.18 18.79
C ASN A 3 -29.48 -27.97 17.59
N PRO A 4 -28.61 -28.92 17.18
CA PRO A 4 -27.76 -28.83 16.01
C PRO A 4 -28.50 -28.39 14.73
N GLU A 5 -29.72 -28.90 14.53
CA GLU A 5 -30.55 -28.56 13.38
C GLU A 5 -30.99 -27.08 13.37
N GLU A 6 -31.23 -26.48 14.56
CA GLU A 6 -31.54 -25.04 14.67
C GLU A 6 -30.34 -24.18 14.34
N VAL A 7 -29.15 -24.53 14.86
CA VAL A 7 -27.88 -23.80 14.53
C VAL A 7 -27.58 -23.90 13.05
N TRP A 8 -27.72 -25.09 12.48
CA TRP A 8 -27.53 -25.34 11.06
C TRP A 8 -28.53 -24.54 10.20
N GLY A 9 -29.80 -24.48 10.60
CA GLY A 9 -30.83 -23.70 9.93
C GLY A 9 -30.50 -22.18 9.91
N ILE A 10 -29.99 -21.65 11.04
CA ILE A 10 -29.58 -20.25 11.15
C ILE A 10 -28.36 -19.98 10.25
N LEU A 11 -27.37 -20.86 10.23
CA LEU A 11 -26.17 -20.72 9.37
C LEU A 11 -26.55 -20.75 7.89
N SER A 12 -27.41 -21.69 7.48
CA SER A 12 -27.88 -21.79 6.10
C SER A 12 -28.72 -20.59 5.65
N HIS A 13 -29.52 -20.02 6.55
CA HIS A 13 -30.35 -18.85 6.23
C HIS A 13 -29.55 -17.54 6.13
N ASN A 14 -28.48 -17.43 6.89
CA ASN A 14 -27.60 -16.25 6.92
C ASN A 14 -26.40 -16.37 5.97
N SER A 15 -26.24 -17.51 5.28
CA SER A 15 -25.17 -17.66 4.28
C SER A 15 -25.47 -16.79 3.06
N LEU A 16 -24.53 -15.92 2.72
CA LEU A 16 -24.59 -15.04 1.54
C LEU A 16 -24.14 -15.73 0.24
N PHE A 17 -23.81 -17.02 0.31
CA PHE A 17 -23.33 -17.80 -0.83
C PHE A 17 -24.25 -18.99 -1.11
N ASP A 18 -24.32 -19.41 -2.37
CA ASP A 18 -24.92 -20.70 -2.74
C ASP A 18 -24.17 -21.82 -1.99
N ASP A 19 -24.84 -22.39 -0.98
CA ASP A 19 -24.30 -23.38 -0.07
C ASP A 19 -23.80 -24.60 -0.83
N ASN A 20 -22.50 -24.78 -0.93
CA ASN A 20 -21.91 -25.98 -1.47
C ASN A 20 -22.15 -27.15 -0.50
N VAL A 21 -22.46 -28.35 -1.02
CA VAL A 21 -22.72 -29.56 -0.19
C VAL A 21 -21.57 -29.83 0.78
N LEU A 22 -20.31 -29.56 0.35
CA LEU A 22 -19.11 -29.72 1.17
C LEU A 22 -19.09 -28.77 2.40
N GLN A 23 -19.62 -27.56 2.27
CA GLN A 23 -19.68 -26.59 3.37
C GLN A 23 -20.74 -27.00 4.41
N LYS A 24 -21.86 -27.56 3.95
CA LYS A 24 -22.92 -28.07 4.83
C LYS A 24 -22.46 -29.28 5.66
N ASP A 25 -21.67 -30.16 5.06
CA ASP A 25 -21.07 -31.30 5.76
C ASP A 25 -20.04 -30.84 6.81
N SER A 26 -19.26 -29.78 6.49
CA SER A 26 -18.31 -29.18 7.45
C SER A 26 -19.03 -28.62 8.67
N TRP A 27 -20.06 -27.79 8.48
CA TRP A 27 -20.83 -27.19 9.59
C TRP A 27 -21.47 -28.27 10.50
N SER A 28 -22.00 -29.33 9.92
CA SER A 28 -22.58 -30.44 10.73
C SER A 28 -21.53 -31.10 11.63
N HIS A 29 -20.32 -31.29 11.10
CA HIS A 29 -19.21 -31.84 11.86
C HIS A 29 -18.72 -30.88 12.96
N GLU A 30 -18.53 -29.59 12.63
CA GLU A 30 -18.09 -28.53 13.55
C GLU A 30 -19.06 -28.38 14.73
N ILE A 31 -20.37 -28.30 14.45
CA ILE A 31 -21.41 -28.19 15.50
C ILE A 31 -21.34 -29.38 16.46
N THR A 32 -21.22 -30.59 15.92
CA THR A 32 -21.18 -31.81 16.74
C THR A 32 -19.91 -31.90 17.59
N SER A 33 -18.76 -31.57 16.99
CA SER A 33 -17.46 -31.50 17.67
C SER A 33 -17.47 -30.47 18.80
N LEU A 34 -18.02 -29.29 18.55
CA LEU A 34 -18.12 -28.21 19.53
C LEU A 34 -19.11 -28.50 20.65
N GLN A 35 -20.26 -29.14 20.37
CA GLN A 35 -21.18 -29.55 21.42
C GLN A 35 -20.53 -30.48 22.45
N THR A 36 -19.68 -31.39 21.98
CA THR A 36 -18.94 -32.29 22.85
C THR A 36 -17.83 -31.55 23.61
N SER A 37 -17.08 -30.72 22.90
CA SER A 37 -15.88 -30.04 23.44
C SER A 37 -16.22 -28.89 24.40
N LEU A 38 -17.41 -28.27 24.28
CA LEU A 38 -17.80 -27.12 25.09
C LEU A 38 -18.75 -27.46 26.24
N GLN A 39 -19.04 -28.72 26.45
CA GLN A 39 -19.99 -29.14 27.53
C GLN A 39 -19.53 -28.63 28.91
N GLY A 40 -20.41 -27.89 29.59
CA GLY A 40 -20.14 -27.32 30.93
C GLY A 40 -19.31 -26.05 30.94
N LEU A 41 -18.86 -25.52 29.79
CA LEU A 41 -18.22 -24.21 29.68
C LEU A 41 -19.29 -23.14 29.50
N ASN A 42 -19.01 -21.94 30.03
CA ASN A 42 -19.87 -20.77 29.90
C ASN A 42 -19.13 -19.67 29.09
N GLY A 43 -19.76 -19.21 28.02
CA GLY A 43 -19.15 -18.21 27.12
C GLY A 43 -20.07 -17.87 25.95
N GLU A 44 -19.53 -17.20 24.96
CA GLU A 44 -20.18 -16.88 23.67
C GLU A 44 -19.48 -17.62 22.55
N ILE A 45 -20.26 -18.05 21.56
CA ILE A 45 -19.76 -18.68 20.33
C ILE A 45 -20.26 -17.90 19.12
N PHE A 46 -19.37 -17.66 18.18
CA PHE A 46 -19.66 -17.01 16.92
C PHE A 46 -19.20 -17.91 15.78
N PHE A 47 -20.12 -18.29 14.91
CA PHE A 47 -19.82 -19.07 13.71
C PHE A 47 -19.64 -18.15 12.52
N GLU A 48 -18.77 -18.54 11.58
CA GLU A 48 -18.52 -17.81 10.32
C GLU A 48 -18.26 -16.32 10.58
N TYR A 49 -17.44 -16.02 11.58
CA TYR A 49 -17.17 -14.65 12.00
C TYR A 49 -16.37 -13.90 10.94
N SER A 50 -16.96 -12.82 10.42
CA SER A 50 -16.32 -12.02 9.38
C SER A 50 -15.08 -11.30 9.90
N ILE A 51 -13.95 -11.48 9.21
CA ILE A 51 -12.71 -10.72 9.39
C ILE A 51 -12.62 -9.72 8.23
N PRO A 52 -13.11 -8.48 8.40
CA PRO A 52 -13.33 -7.56 7.29
C PRO A 52 -12.07 -7.25 6.48
N ARG A 53 -10.91 -7.08 7.13
CA ARG A 53 -9.63 -6.78 6.46
C ARG A 53 -9.23 -7.85 5.44
N LEU A 54 -9.41 -9.12 5.79
CA LEU A 54 -9.01 -10.24 4.94
C LEU A 54 -10.09 -10.60 3.91
N GLY A 55 -11.32 -10.06 4.06
CA GLY A 55 -12.46 -10.49 3.26
C GLY A 55 -12.75 -11.99 3.43
N LYS A 56 -12.38 -12.55 4.58
CA LYS A 56 -12.51 -13.96 4.95
C LYS A 56 -13.35 -14.08 6.22
N ARG A 57 -13.67 -15.29 6.60
CA ARG A 57 -14.39 -15.62 7.84
C ARG A 57 -13.60 -16.66 8.61
N ALA A 58 -13.53 -16.49 9.93
CA ALA A 58 -13.06 -17.53 10.82
C ALA A 58 -14.23 -18.50 11.07
N ASP A 59 -13.99 -19.79 10.99
CA ASP A 59 -15.05 -20.79 11.14
C ASP A 59 -15.77 -20.65 12.49
N VAL A 60 -15.00 -20.53 13.57
CA VAL A 60 -15.57 -20.35 14.92
C VAL A 60 -14.71 -19.44 15.78
N ILE A 61 -15.35 -18.54 16.52
CA ILE A 61 -14.73 -17.79 17.61
C ILE A 61 -15.44 -18.12 18.91
N LEU A 62 -14.66 -18.44 19.95
CA LEU A 62 -15.15 -18.60 21.30
C LEU A 62 -14.68 -17.44 22.16
N LEU A 63 -15.58 -16.81 22.89
CA LEU A 63 -15.27 -15.83 23.93
C LEU A 63 -15.61 -16.41 25.30
N ILE A 64 -14.59 -16.81 26.04
CA ILE A 64 -14.73 -17.39 27.37
C ILE A 64 -13.93 -16.57 28.36
N LYS A 65 -14.60 -15.89 29.30
CA LYS A 65 -13.98 -14.89 30.18
C LYS A 65 -13.21 -13.84 29.36
N ASN A 66 -11.94 -13.58 29.69
CA ASN A 66 -11.06 -12.65 28.97
C ASN A 66 -10.19 -13.32 27.89
N VAL A 67 -10.63 -14.47 27.38
CA VAL A 67 -9.90 -15.21 26.34
C VAL A 67 -10.75 -15.35 25.09
N VAL A 68 -10.19 -14.95 23.95
CA VAL A 68 -10.73 -15.17 22.61
C VAL A 68 -10.02 -16.36 22.00
N ILE A 69 -10.73 -17.42 21.65
CA ILE A 69 -10.19 -18.60 20.99
C ILE A 69 -10.69 -18.58 19.55
N VAL A 70 -9.78 -18.58 18.59
CA VAL A 70 -10.08 -18.62 17.14
C VAL A 70 -9.86 -20.05 16.67
N LEU A 71 -10.91 -20.69 16.17
CA LEU A 71 -10.85 -22.04 15.65
C LEU A 71 -10.97 -22.02 14.13
N GLU A 72 -10.09 -22.73 13.46
CA GLU A 72 -10.15 -23.03 12.05
C GLU A 72 -10.23 -24.54 11.86
N TYR A 73 -11.28 -25.02 11.20
CA TYR A 73 -11.51 -26.44 10.98
C TYR A 73 -11.04 -26.88 9.59
N LYS A 74 -10.34 -27.98 9.55
CA LYS A 74 -10.00 -28.69 8.31
C LYS A 74 -10.57 -30.10 8.39
N VAL A 75 -11.84 -30.22 8.01
CA VAL A 75 -12.58 -31.48 8.09
C VAL A 75 -11.97 -32.51 7.14
N GLY A 76 -11.63 -33.69 7.67
CA GLY A 76 -10.98 -34.74 6.92
C GLY A 76 -9.46 -34.65 6.82
N ALA A 77 -8.83 -33.51 7.22
CA ALA A 77 -7.38 -33.33 7.16
C ALA A 77 -6.66 -34.26 8.14
N LYS A 78 -5.55 -34.86 7.66
CA LYS A 78 -4.71 -35.84 8.38
C LYS A 78 -3.40 -35.23 8.89
N SER A 79 -3.10 -33.97 8.52
CA SER A 79 -1.90 -33.22 8.88
C SER A 79 -2.26 -31.79 9.25
N TYR A 80 -1.31 -31.12 9.91
CA TYR A 80 -1.39 -29.69 10.25
C TYR A 80 -0.49 -28.95 9.26
N ASP A 81 -1.07 -28.46 8.20
CA ASP A 81 -0.32 -27.85 7.11
C ASP A 81 0.01 -26.39 7.44
N ARG A 82 1.20 -25.94 7.02
CA ARG A 82 1.69 -24.59 7.32
C ARG A 82 0.76 -23.47 6.85
N PRO A 83 0.17 -23.52 5.63
CA PRO A 83 -0.77 -22.48 5.20
C PRO A 83 -2.01 -22.37 6.10
N ASP A 84 -2.50 -23.49 6.65
CA ASP A 84 -3.67 -23.50 7.53
C ASP A 84 -3.32 -22.93 8.92
N LEU A 85 -2.11 -23.20 9.42
CA LEU A 85 -1.60 -22.59 10.65
C LEU A 85 -1.40 -21.07 10.49
N GLU A 86 -0.84 -20.62 9.37
CA GLU A 86 -0.69 -19.21 9.06
C GLU A 86 -2.06 -18.53 8.94
N GLN A 87 -3.05 -19.18 8.34
CA GLN A 87 -4.42 -18.68 8.21
C GLN A 87 -5.08 -18.39 9.56
N VAL A 88 -5.08 -19.35 10.48
CA VAL A 88 -5.71 -19.17 11.80
C VAL A 88 -4.94 -18.15 12.64
N TRP A 89 -3.63 -18.06 12.46
CA TRP A 89 -2.81 -17.05 13.13
C TRP A 89 -3.14 -15.64 12.64
N ASP A 90 -3.29 -15.46 11.33
CA ASP A 90 -3.71 -14.18 10.73
C ASP A 90 -5.07 -13.72 11.30
N TYR A 91 -6.03 -14.61 11.47
CA TYR A 91 -7.31 -14.27 12.08
C TYR A 91 -7.17 -13.80 13.53
N ALA A 92 -6.31 -14.45 14.30
CA ALA A 92 -6.03 -14.07 15.67
C ALA A 92 -5.33 -12.70 15.75
N LEU A 93 -4.35 -12.46 14.89
CA LEU A 93 -3.65 -11.19 14.79
C LEU A 93 -4.57 -10.04 14.36
N ASP A 94 -5.46 -10.29 13.40
CA ASP A 94 -6.43 -9.31 12.95
C ASP A 94 -7.41 -8.92 14.06
N LEU A 95 -7.94 -9.89 14.80
CA LEU A 95 -8.76 -9.62 15.96
C LEU A 95 -7.99 -8.86 17.05
N LYS A 96 -6.75 -9.23 17.29
CA LYS A 96 -5.91 -8.58 18.30
C LYS A 96 -5.67 -7.11 18.00
N TYR A 97 -5.32 -6.80 16.74
CA TYR A 97 -4.84 -5.46 16.39
C TYR A 97 -5.92 -4.52 15.87
N PHE A 98 -7.04 -5.05 15.37
CA PHE A 98 -8.06 -4.22 14.72
C PHE A 98 -9.44 -4.27 15.37
N HIS A 99 -9.71 -5.26 16.23
CA HIS A 99 -10.95 -5.34 16.98
C HIS A 99 -10.76 -4.73 18.37
N GLN A 100 -11.32 -3.54 18.61
CA GLN A 100 -11.04 -2.71 19.78
C GLN A 100 -11.11 -3.46 21.12
N LYS A 101 -12.18 -4.22 21.34
CA LYS A 101 -12.37 -4.96 22.58
C LYS A 101 -11.52 -6.22 22.73
N SER A 102 -10.71 -6.56 21.71
CA SER A 102 -9.73 -7.65 21.77
C SER A 102 -8.32 -7.17 22.13
N HIS A 103 -8.06 -5.86 22.13
CA HIS A 103 -6.72 -5.31 22.37
C HIS A 103 -6.11 -5.76 23.70
N ASP A 104 -6.91 -5.90 24.76
CA ASP A 104 -6.44 -6.28 26.10
C ASP A 104 -6.64 -7.77 26.42
N LEU A 105 -7.32 -8.51 25.54
CA LEU A 105 -7.63 -9.92 25.74
C LEU A 105 -6.49 -10.82 25.28
N TRP A 106 -6.45 -12.04 25.82
CA TRP A 106 -5.69 -13.11 25.24
C TRP A 106 -6.40 -13.62 23.98
N VAL A 107 -5.64 -13.83 22.91
CA VAL A 107 -6.16 -14.40 21.66
C VAL A 107 -5.37 -15.65 21.31
N VAL A 108 -6.09 -16.77 21.17
CA VAL A 108 -5.49 -18.08 20.98
C VAL A 108 -5.98 -18.71 19.67
N PRO A 109 -5.13 -18.79 18.64
CA PRO A 109 -5.45 -19.50 17.40
C PRO A 109 -5.30 -21.01 17.56
N ILE A 110 -6.31 -21.78 17.12
CA ILE A 110 -6.29 -23.24 17.14
C ILE A 110 -6.68 -23.77 15.75
N LEU A 111 -5.80 -24.56 15.15
CA LEU A 111 -6.10 -25.34 13.94
C LEU A 111 -6.64 -26.72 14.33
N VAL A 112 -7.86 -27.03 13.90
CA VAL A 112 -8.51 -28.32 14.15
C VAL A 112 -8.49 -29.17 12.88
N ALA A 113 -7.50 -30.06 12.75
CA ALA A 113 -7.44 -31.06 11.67
C ALA A 113 -8.08 -32.36 12.15
N THR A 114 -9.32 -32.61 11.72
CA THR A 114 -10.21 -33.60 12.41
C THR A 114 -9.69 -35.03 12.42
N ASN A 115 -8.97 -35.46 11.37
CA ASN A 115 -8.39 -36.80 11.23
C ASN A 115 -6.88 -36.86 11.52
N ALA A 116 -6.29 -35.77 12.02
CA ALA A 116 -4.86 -35.74 12.34
C ALA A 116 -4.57 -36.45 13.67
N SER A 117 -3.34 -36.91 13.84
CA SER A 117 -2.89 -37.52 15.10
C SER A 117 -2.84 -36.43 16.19
N LYS A 118 -3.22 -36.82 17.42
CA LYS A 118 -3.11 -35.93 18.57
C LYS A 118 -1.66 -35.50 18.76
N ARG A 119 -1.42 -34.19 18.80
CA ARG A 119 -0.10 -33.60 19.00
C ARG A 119 0.00 -33.11 20.44
N SER A 120 1.02 -33.60 21.18
CA SER A 120 1.34 -33.03 22.47
C SER A 120 2.03 -31.69 22.23
N GLN A 121 1.37 -30.60 22.58
CA GLN A 121 1.94 -29.25 22.52
C GLN A 121 1.90 -28.63 23.90
N PHE A 122 3.03 -28.08 24.32
CA PHE A 122 3.04 -27.17 25.45
C PHE A 122 2.59 -25.80 24.96
N LEU A 123 1.58 -25.22 25.63
CA LEU A 123 1.22 -23.82 25.41
C LEU A 123 2.42 -22.99 25.88
N GLN A 124 3.16 -22.46 24.94
CA GLN A 124 4.24 -21.54 25.27
C GLN A 124 3.69 -20.12 25.41
N PRO A 125 4.14 -19.35 26.43
CA PRO A 125 3.88 -17.92 26.44
C PRO A 125 4.27 -17.32 25.09
N SER A 126 3.50 -16.40 24.58
CA SER A 126 3.82 -15.71 23.37
C SER A 126 5.23 -15.14 23.44
N ARG A 127 6.03 -15.29 22.40
CA ARG A 127 7.33 -14.62 22.27
C ARG A 127 7.15 -13.10 22.18
N TYR A 128 5.94 -12.68 21.90
CA TYR A 128 5.52 -11.30 21.73
C TYR A 128 4.70 -10.90 22.94
N ASP A 129 4.97 -9.76 23.51
CA ASP A 129 4.26 -9.24 24.68
C ASP A 129 2.87 -8.64 24.29
N ASP A 130 2.18 -9.31 23.36
CA ASP A 130 0.91 -8.85 22.78
C ASP A 130 -0.29 -9.73 23.15
N LYS A 131 -0.09 -10.76 23.98
CA LYS A 131 -1.14 -11.70 24.39
C LYS A 131 -1.75 -12.50 23.22
N VAL A 132 -1.03 -12.74 22.13
CA VAL A 132 -1.42 -13.68 21.07
C VAL A 132 -0.51 -14.91 21.15
N LEU A 133 -1.09 -16.10 21.33
CA LEU A 133 -0.30 -17.33 21.34
C LEU A 133 0.09 -17.76 19.92
N GLU A 134 1.15 -18.59 19.82
CA GLU A 134 1.42 -19.33 18.59
C GLU A 134 0.28 -20.31 18.29
N PRO A 135 0.00 -20.62 17.00
CA PRO A 135 -1.08 -21.53 16.64
C PRO A 135 -0.96 -22.90 17.30
N VAL A 136 -2.04 -23.32 17.91
CA VAL A 136 -2.14 -24.61 18.61
C VAL A 136 -2.78 -25.63 17.66
N CYS A 137 -2.20 -26.82 17.56
CA CYS A 137 -2.74 -27.92 16.76
C CYS A 137 -3.69 -28.77 17.58
N SER A 138 -4.88 -29.06 17.07
CA SER A 138 -5.85 -29.94 17.68
C SER A 138 -6.50 -30.89 16.67
N ASN A 139 -7.06 -31.96 17.17
CA ASN A 139 -8.07 -32.76 16.48
C ASN A 139 -9.36 -32.76 17.31
N ASP A 140 -10.43 -33.38 16.82
CA ASP A 140 -11.73 -33.43 17.54
C ASP A 140 -11.61 -33.95 18.98
N THR A 141 -10.83 -34.98 19.20
CA THR A 141 -10.74 -35.62 20.53
C THR A 141 -9.82 -34.84 21.48
N GLY A 142 -8.94 -34.01 20.98
CA GLY A 142 -7.99 -33.19 21.74
C GLY A 142 -8.50 -31.81 22.13
N LEU A 143 -9.50 -31.30 21.42
CA LEU A 143 -9.93 -29.89 21.52
C LEU A 143 -10.36 -29.51 22.94
N ARG A 144 -11.16 -30.32 23.62
CA ARG A 144 -11.61 -30.07 25.00
C ARG A 144 -10.42 -29.88 25.96
N SER A 145 -9.47 -30.78 25.93
CA SER A 145 -8.33 -30.72 26.87
C SER A 145 -7.44 -29.50 26.63
N ILE A 146 -7.33 -29.05 25.38
CA ILE A 146 -6.59 -27.84 25.02
C ILE A 146 -7.35 -26.61 25.54
N ILE A 147 -8.65 -26.51 25.33
CA ILE A 147 -9.48 -25.39 25.82
C ILE A 147 -9.40 -25.30 27.36
N ASP A 148 -9.56 -26.41 28.07
CA ASP A 148 -9.46 -26.40 29.53
C ASP A 148 -8.10 -25.90 30.01
N HIS A 149 -7.02 -26.32 29.37
CA HIS A 149 -5.65 -25.88 29.71
C HIS A 149 -5.43 -24.40 29.41
N ILE A 150 -5.92 -23.89 28.28
CA ILE A 150 -5.89 -22.45 27.93
C ILE A 150 -6.62 -21.64 29.00
N LEU A 151 -7.82 -22.08 29.41
CA LEU A 151 -8.62 -21.36 30.38
C LEU A 151 -7.99 -21.38 31.77
N GLU A 152 -7.38 -22.49 32.18
CA GLU A 152 -6.63 -22.57 33.43
C GLU A 152 -5.45 -21.57 33.48
N LEU A 153 -4.71 -21.42 32.38
CA LEU A 153 -3.54 -20.56 32.34
C LEU A 153 -3.87 -19.06 32.13
N LEU A 154 -4.88 -18.75 31.31
CA LEU A 154 -5.06 -17.39 30.78
C LEU A 154 -6.36 -16.71 31.23
N ALA A 155 -7.36 -17.46 31.67
CA ALA A 155 -8.69 -16.93 31.99
C ALA A 155 -8.76 -16.31 33.39
N THR A 156 -8.13 -15.15 33.58
CA THR A 156 -8.01 -14.45 34.88
C THR A 156 -8.98 -13.30 35.06
N GLY A 157 -9.66 -12.87 34.00
CA GLY A 157 -10.56 -11.70 33.98
C GLY A 157 -11.99 -12.02 33.57
N GLU A 158 -12.82 -11.00 33.57
CA GLU A 158 -14.21 -11.09 33.10
C GLU A 158 -14.33 -10.90 31.58
N LYS A 159 -15.44 -11.38 31.04
CA LYS A 159 -15.80 -11.24 29.64
C LYS A 159 -16.20 -9.77 29.37
N PRO A 160 -15.67 -9.12 28.30
CA PRO A 160 -16.12 -7.79 27.91
C PRO A 160 -17.57 -7.80 27.40
N ASP A 161 -18.35 -6.82 27.81
CA ASP A 161 -19.71 -6.63 27.31
C ASP A 161 -19.73 -6.28 25.82
N LYS A 162 -20.72 -6.85 25.09
CA LYS A 162 -20.96 -6.54 23.67
C LYS A 162 -19.67 -6.64 22.82
N TRP A 163 -18.90 -7.70 23.00
CA TRP A 163 -17.66 -7.91 22.26
C TRP A 163 -17.90 -7.96 20.74
N ALA A 164 -18.89 -8.70 20.28
CA ALA A 164 -19.17 -8.87 18.85
C ALA A 164 -19.58 -7.59 18.10
N SER A 165 -20.07 -6.60 18.83
CA SER A 165 -20.45 -5.29 18.25
C SER A 165 -19.38 -4.21 18.47
N SER A 166 -18.15 -4.61 18.78
CA SER A 166 -17.02 -3.70 18.93
C SER A 166 -16.62 -3.08 17.60
N GLU A 167 -16.07 -1.87 17.65
CA GLU A 167 -15.45 -1.25 16.49
C GLU A 167 -14.29 -2.12 15.98
N TYR A 168 -14.24 -2.25 14.67
CA TYR A 168 -13.18 -2.94 13.96
C TYR A 168 -12.49 -1.95 13.02
N ASN A 169 -11.24 -1.59 13.31
CA ASN A 169 -10.49 -0.52 12.66
C ASN A 169 -9.27 -1.07 11.87
N PRO A 170 -9.48 -1.73 10.72
CA PRO A 170 -8.38 -2.31 9.95
C PRO A 170 -7.59 -1.21 9.22
N THR A 171 -6.28 -1.45 9.08
CA THR A 171 -5.41 -0.70 8.19
C THR A 171 -4.86 -1.62 7.10
N PRO A 172 -5.67 -2.01 6.10
CA PRO A 172 -5.22 -2.92 5.04
C PRO A 172 -4.12 -2.27 4.19
N THR A 173 -3.23 -3.09 3.62
CA THR A 173 -2.36 -2.62 2.54
C THR A 173 -3.19 -2.23 1.33
N ILE A 174 -2.62 -1.40 0.45
CA ILE A 174 -3.29 -1.03 -0.81
C ILE A 174 -3.69 -2.25 -1.64
N VAL A 175 -2.86 -3.30 -1.63
CA VAL A 175 -3.13 -4.57 -2.33
C VAL A 175 -4.32 -5.30 -1.70
N GLN A 176 -4.35 -5.44 -0.37
CA GLN A 176 -5.46 -6.08 0.36
C GLN A 176 -6.77 -5.32 0.15
N ALA A 177 -6.73 -3.99 0.25
CA ALA A 177 -7.90 -3.16 0.06
C ALA A 177 -8.43 -3.23 -1.38
N ALA A 178 -7.56 -3.13 -2.39
CA ALA A 178 -7.93 -3.26 -3.80
C ALA A 178 -8.52 -4.65 -4.12
N THR A 179 -7.91 -5.72 -3.59
CA THR A 179 -8.42 -7.08 -3.74
C THR A 179 -9.80 -7.23 -3.11
N THR A 180 -10.01 -6.65 -1.94
CA THR A 180 -11.32 -6.69 -1.26
C THR A 180 -12.38 -5.90 -2.04
N LEU A 181 -12.04 -4.72 -2.55
CA LEU A 181 -12.93 -3.94 -3.43
C LEU A 181 -13.34 -4.75 -4.67
N TYR A 182 -12.37 -5.39 -5.32
CA TYR A 182 -12.61 -6.18 -6.52
C TYR A 182 -13.48 -7.43 -6.25
N ARG A 183 -13.31 -8.09 -5.11
CA ARG A 183 -14.14 -9.23 -4.67
C ARG A 183 -15.59 -8.85 -4.42
N ARG A 184 -15.83 -7.76 -3.69
CA ARG A 184 -17.18 -7.34 -3.27
C ARG A 184 -18.10 -7.09 -4.44
N LYS A 185 -17.57 -6.58 -5.48
CA LYS A 185 -18.29 -6.28 -6.68
C LYS A 185 -18.78 -7.51 -7.44
N ASN A 186 -18.11 -8.65 -7.23
CA ASN A 186 -18.59 -9.95 -7.72
C ASN A 186 -19.69 -10.57 -6.83
N LEU A 187 -20.05 -9.92 -5.69
CA LEU A 187 -20.92 -10.46 -4.64
C LEU A 187 -22.12 -9.55 -4.27
N GLU A 188 -22.49 -8.57 -5.11
CA GLU A 188 -23.60 -7.62 -4.88
C GLU A 188 -23.54 -6.76 -3.59
N ASN A 189 -23.36 -5.44 -3.78
CA ASN A 189 -23.70 -4.34 -2.87
C ASN A 189 -23.07 -4.30 -1.45
N LYS A 190 -21.79 -3.88 -1.34
CA LYS A 190 -21.30 -3.33 -0.06
C LYS A 190 -20.26 -2.20 -0.30
N SER A 191 -20.29 -1.16 0.54
CA SER A 191 -19.52 0.08 0.40
C SER A 191 -18.04 -0.01 0.84
N ILE A 192 -17.20 0.98 0.52
CA ILE A 192 -15.81 1.10 1.02
C ILE A 192 -15.81 1.21 2.54
N ALA A 193 -16.82 1.81 3.15
CA ALA A 193 -16.98 1.93 4.59
C ALA A 193 -16.91 0.58 5.30
N ASP A 194 -17.47 -0.46 4.70
CA ASP A 194 -17.41 -1.82 5.25
C ASP A 194 -16.00 -2.43 5.24
N ILE A 195 -15.06 -1.88 4.44
CA ILE A 195 -13.65 -2.37 4.38
C ILE A 195 -12.78 -1.65 5.39
N THR A 196 -13.04 -0.38 5.62
CA THR A 196 -12.09 0.52 6.27
C THR A 196 -12.52 1.01 7.64
N ASN A 197 -13.81 1.11 7.92
CA ASN A 197 -14.40 1.43 9.23
C ASN A 197 -15.92 1.52 9.20
N HIS A 198 -16.58 1.08 10.24
CA HIS A 198 -18.04 1.19 10.44
C HIS A 198 -18.47 2.55 11.02
N THR A 199 -17.77 3.63 10.78
CA THR A 199 -18.30 4.95 11.14
C THR A 199 -19.12 5.49 9.99
N SER A 200 -20.35 5.85 10.28
CA SER A 200 -21.40 6.37 9.37
C SER A 200 -21.04 7.67 8.61
N GLU A 201 -19.78 8.07 8.59
CA GLU A 201 -19.25 9.27 7.96
C GLU A 201 -18.04 9.01 7.07
N ASP A 202 -17.96 7.85 6.38
CA ASP A 202 -16.78 7.59 5.57
C ASP A 202 -16.76 8.48 4.31
N ARG A 203 -15.90 9.51 4.37
CA ARG A 203 -15.71 10.49 3.29
C ARG A 203 -15.19 9.87 1.98
N THR A 204 -14.64 8.66 2.02
CA THR A 204 -14.21 7.97 0.79
C THR A 204 -15.38 7.51 -0.05
N ASP A 205 -16.44 6.99 0.58
CA ASP A 205 -17.67 6.61 -0.12
C ASP A 205 -18.35 7.85 -0.69
N LYS A 206 -18.42 8.94 0.09
CA LYS A 206 -18.96 10.23 -0.37
C LYS A 206 -18.17 10.78 -1.56
N ALA A 207 -16.84 10.69 -1.54
CA ALA A 207 -16.00 11.14 -2.65
C ALA A 207 -16.22 10.27 -3.90
N THR A 208 -16.30 8.94 -3.75
CA THR A 208 -16.64 8.03 -4.86
C THR A 208 -18.02 8.37 -5.43
N GLU A 209 -19.06 8.50 -4.58
CA GLU A 209 -20.40 8.86 -5.01
C GLU A 209 -20.47 10.22 -5.70
N ALA A 210 -19.75 11.22 -5.18
CA ALA A 210 -19.68 12.55 -5.79
C ALA A 210 -19.10 12.47 -7.21
N VAL A 211 -18.02 11.70 -7.42
CA VAL A 211 -17.43 11.53 -8.75
C VAL A 211 -18.36 10.75 -9.68
N LEU A 212 -18.98 9.67 -9.20
CA LEU A 212 -19.94 8.92 -10.02
C LEU A 212 -21.12 9.80 -10.47
N LYS A 213 -21.62 10.68 -9.59
CA LYS A 213 -22.65 11.70 -9.97
C LYS A 213 -22.12 12.70 -11.01
N ILE A 214 -20.86 13.15 -10.91
CA ILE A 214 -20.24 14.02 -11.91
C ILE A 214 -20.15 13.29 -13.27
N VAL A 215 -19.79 12.01 -13.28
CA VAL A 215 -19.73 11.18 -14.50
C VAL A 215 -21.11 11.05 -15.13
N GLU A 216 -22.15 10.71 -14.35
CA GLU A 216 -23.52 10.61 -14.82
C GLU A 216 -24.03 11.95 -15.38
N GLU A 217 -23.76 13.05 -14.68
CA GLU A 217 -24.16 14.38 -15.11
C GLU A 217 -23.45 14.79 -16.40
N SER A 218 -22.14 14.53 -16.51
CA SER A 218 -21.36 14.81 -17.71
C SER A 218 -21.88 14.02 -18.91
N LYS A 219 -22.18 12.74 -18.71
CA LYS A 219 -22.79 11.88 -19.74
C LYS A 219 -24.18 12.37 -20.17
N ARG A 220 -25.04 12.74 -19.21
CA ARG A 220 -26.41 13.22 -19.49
C ARG A 220 -26.42 14.55 -20.24
N LYS A 221 -25.46 15.45 -19.92
CA LYS A 221 -25.38 16.79 -20.51
C LYS A 221 -24.53 16.86 -21.79
N GLY A 222 -23.78 15.81 -22.14
CA GLY A 222 -22.78 15.86 -23.20
C GLY A 222 -21.64 16.84 -22.85
N GLN A 223 -21.16 16.79 -21.59
CA GLN A 223 -20.24 17.75 -21.01
C GLN A 223 -18.87 17.14 -20.75
N LYS A 224 -17.80 17.92 -20.89
CA LYS A 224 -16.44 17.55 -20.51
C LYS A 224 -16.11 18.12 -19.14
N SER A 225 -15.55 17.29 -18.26
CA SER A 225 -15.36 17.64 -16.87
C SER A 225 -14.00 17.20 -16.34
N ILE A 226 -13.37 18.01 -15.48
CA ILE A 226 -12.20 17.63 -14.70
C ILE A 226 -12.53 17.75 -13.21
N CYS A 227 -12.16 16.75 -12.44
CA CYS A 227 -12.44 16.65 -11.01
C CYS A 227 -11.16 16.48 -10.21
N PHE A 228 -10.93 17.30 -9.19
CA PHE A 228 -9.79 17.20 -8.29
C PHE A 228 -10.20 16.63 -6.95
N ILE A 229 -9.58 15.52 -6.54
CA ILE A 229 -9.74 14.94 -5.20
C ILE A 229 -8.47 15.21 -4.42
N THR A 230 -8.58 15.94 -3.31
CA THR A 230 -7.46 16.19 -2.39
C THR A 230 -7.59 15.35 -1.13
N GLY A 231 -6.53 15.24 -0.38
CA GLY A 231 -6.58 14.58 0.94
C GLY A 231 -5.21 14.38 1.54
N VAL A 232 -5.18 14.34 2.87
CA VAL A 232 -3.95 14.14 3.65
C VAL A 232 -3.25 12.82 3.26
N PRO A 233 -1.94 12.68 3.49
CA PRO A 233 -1.24 11.43 3.25
C PRO A 233 -1.93 10.25 3.97
N GLY A 234 -2.21 9.17 3.22
CA GLY A 234 -2.91 8.00 3.76
C GLY A 234 -4.43 8.12 3.89
N ALA A 235 -5.06 9.17 3.39
CA ALA A 235 -6.52 9.33 3.42
C ALA A 235 -7.30 8.36 2.50
N GLY A 236 -6.63 7.54 1.69
CA GLY A 236 -7.26 6.55 0.83
C GLY A 236 -7.56 7.03 -0.59
N LYS A 237 -6.91 8.10 -1.08
CA LYS A 237 -7.09 8.62 -2.45
C LYS A 237 -6.97 7.54 -3.53
N THR A 238 -5.90 6.77 -3.50
CA THR A 238 -5.67 5.65 -4.43
C THR A 238 -6.82 4.63 -4.41
N LEU A 239 -7.39 4.35 -3.22
CA LEU A 239 -8.54 3.45 -3.09
C LEU A 239 -9.81 4.04 -3.71
N VAL A 240 -10.06 5.34 -3.52
CA VAL A 240 -11.19 6.05 -4.17
C VAL A 240 -11.05 5.96 -5.69
N GLY A 241 -9.85 6.19 -6.23
CA GLY A 241 -9.61 6.07 -7.67
C GLY A 241 -9.84 4.67 -8.22
N LEU A 242 -9.36 3.65 -7.52
CA LEU A 242 -9.59 2.26 -7.88
C LEU A 242 -11.07 1.87 -7.78
N ASP A 243 -11.78 2.32 -6.75
CA ASP A 243 -13.20 2.05 -6.59
C ASP A 243 -14.03 2.68 -7.69
N ILE A 244 -13.76 3.93 -8.08
CA ILE A 244 -14.41 4.58 -9.23
C ILE A 244 -14.16 3.76 -10.50
N ALA A 245 -12.90 3.36 -10.78
CA ALA A 245 -12.56 2.58 -11.97
C ALA A 245 -13.29 1.24 -12.00
N ILE A 246 -13.29 0.56 -10.89
CA ILE A 246 -14.00 -0.71 -10.73
C ILE A 246 -15.51 -0.50 -10.90
N ASN A 247 -16.14 0.52 -10.31
CA ASN A 247 -17.57 0.82 -10.45
C ASN A 247 -17.95 1.05 -11.93
N LEU A 248 -17.21 1.82 -12.63
CA LEU A 248 -17.48 2.13 -14.03
C LEU A 248 -17.13 0.99 -14.99
N PHE A 249 -16.22 0.10 -14.62
CA PHE A 249 -15.90 -1.10 -15.40
C PHE A 249 -17.09 -2.06 -15.50
N GLU A 250 -17.88 -2.25 -14.44
CA GLU A 250 -19.00 -3.20 -14.44
C GLU A 250 -20.25 -2.69 -15.10
N GLU A 251 -20.51 -1.40 -15.08
CA GLU A 251 -21.68 -0.81 -15.77
C GLU A 251 -21.69 -1.14 -17.27
N ASN A 252 -20.55 -1.43 -17.86
CA ASN A 252 -20.43 -1.79 -19.27
C ASN A 252 -20.44 -3.31 -19.57
N LYS A 253 -20.38 -4.18 -18.56
CA LYS A 253 -20.39 -5.64 -18.76
C LYS A 253 -21.65 -6.14 -19.48
N ASP A 254 -22.78 -5.48 -19.28
CA ASP A 254 -24.08 -5.89 -19.85
C ASP A 254 -24.33 -5.35 -21.26
N LYS A 255 -23.51 -4.43 -21.76
CA LYS A 255 -23.60 -3.96 -23.13
C LYS A 255 -22.70 -4.80 -24.02
N THR A 256 -23.29 -5.83 -24.62
CA THR A 256 -22.69 -6.78 -25.57
C THR A 256 -22.06 -6.09 -26.80
N THR A 257 -20.96 -5.40 -26.61
CA THR A 257 -20.05 -5.07 -27.69
C THR A 257 -18.93 -6.11 -27.70
N LYS A 258 -18.53 -6.57 -28.86
CA LYS A 258 -17.52 -7.63 -29.07
C LYS A 258 -16.14 -7.34 -28.47
N GLU A 259 -15.97 -6.17 -27.87
CA GLU A 259 -14.73 -5.73 -27.22
C GLU A 259 -15.07 -5.36 -25.77
N ASN A 260 -14.54 -6.13 -24.81
CA ASN A 260 -14.59 -5.83 -23.37
C ASN A 260 -13.72 -4.58 -23.10
N ARG A 261 -14.26 -3.39 -23.31
CA ARG A 261 -13.54 -2.13 -23.07
C ARG A 261 -14.15 -1.43 -21.87
N SER A 262 -13.30 -1.01 -20.94
CA SER A 262 -13.72 -0.27 -19.73
C SER A 262 -14.18 1.14 -20.09
N LEU A 263 -15.22 1.63 -19.42
CA LEU A 263 -15.62 3.03 -19.50
C LEU A 263 -14.61 3.96 -18.81
N ALA A 264 -13.90 3.45 -17.81
CA ALA A 264 -12.92 4.18 -17.02
C ALA A 264 -11.59 3.45 -16.93
N VAL A 265 -10.49 4.19 -16.89
CA VAL A 265 -9.14 3.68 -16.69
C VAL A 265 -8.48 4.38 -15.50
N TYR A 266 -7.99 3.60 -14.55
CA TYR A 266 -7.13 4.06 -13.47
C TYR A 266 -5.68 4.11 -13.96
N LEU A 267 -5.07 5.27 -13.88
CA LEU A 267 -3.76 5.59 -14.40
C LEU A 267 -2.81 5.97 -13.26
N SER A 268 -1.69 5.31 -13.16
CA SER A 268 -0.65 5.67 -12.19
C SER A 268 0.72 5.77 -12.85
N GLY A 269 1.49 6.78 -12.49
CA GLY A 269 2.91 6.90 -12.86
C GLY A 269 3.82 5.94 -12.11
N ASN A 270 3.27 5.19 -11.13
CA ASN A 270 4.00 4.21 -10.33
C ASN A 270 3.89 2.80 -10.96
N GLY A 271 4.79 2.50 -11.88
CA GLY A 271 4.80 1.22 -12.59
C GLY A 271 4.86 -0.02 -11.68
N PRO A 272 5.70 -0.06 -10.62
CA PRO A 272 5.67 -1.14 -9.63
C PRO A 272 4.30 -1.37 -9.00
N LEU A 273 3.66 -0.33 -8.50
CA LEU A 273 2.31 -0.42 -7.92
C LEU A 273 1.30 -1.00 -8.91
N VAL A 274 1.28 -0.49 -10.14
CA VAL A 274 0.37 -0.97 -11.20
C VAL A 274 0.58 -2.46 -11.47
N LYS A 275 1.84 -2.90 -11.61
CA LYS A 275 2.15 -4.32 -11.86
C LYS A 275 1.69 -5.22 -10.71
N VAL A 276 1.97 -4.82 -9.47
CA VAL A 276 1.58 -5.59 -8.28
C VAL A 276 0.06 -5.65 -8.14
N LEU A 277 -0.65 -4.54 -8.32
CA LEU A 277 -2.12 -4.51 -8.28
C LEU A 277 -2.74 -5.39 -9.35
N ARG A 278 -2.31 -5.27 -10.61
CA ARG A 278 -2.83 -6.08 -11.73
C ARG A 278 -2.66 -7.56 -11.48
N GLU A 279 -1.48 -7.98 -11.05
CA GLU A 279 -1.20 -9.37 -10.74
C GLU A 279 -2.00 -9.87 -9.53
N ALA A 280 -2.09 -9.09 -8.45
CA ALA A 280 -2.84 -9.48 -7.26
C ALA A 280 -4.33 -9.68 -7.56
N LEU A 281 -4.95 -8.73 -8.28
CA LEU A 281 -6.35 -8.83 -8.69
C LEU A 281 -6.58 -10.00 -9.65
N ALA A 282 -5.67 -10.25 -10.59
CA ALA A 282 -5.77 -11.36 -11.51
C ALA A 282 -5.64 -12.73 -10.79
N ARG A 283 -4.69 -12.86 -9.85
CA ARG A 283 -4.56 -14.07 -9.01
C ARG A 283 -5.82 -14.34 -8.20
N ASP A 284 -6.36 -13.28 -7.61
CA ASP A 284 -7.57 -13.37 -6.79
C ASP A 284 -8.80 -13.78 -7.61
N ALA A 285 -9.01 -13.16 -8.78
CA ALA A 285 -10.11 -13.51 -9.68
C ALA A 285 -10.06 -14.99 -10.11
N VAL A 286 -8.86 -15.50 -10.41
CA VAL A 286 -8.68 -16.92 -10.75
C VAL A 286 -8.98 -17.83 -9.55
N ALA A 287 -8.53 -17.46 -8.37
CA ALA A 287 -8.78 -18.23 -7.15
C ALA A 287 -10.28 -18.32 -6.83
N GLN A 288 -11.00 -17.19 -6.89
CA GLN A 288 -12.44 -17.15 -6.67
C GLN A 288 -13.21 -17.98 -7.69
N GLU A 289 -12.86 -17.86 -8.97
CA GLU A 289 -13.56 -18.61 -10.02
C GLU A 289 -13.32 -20.12 -9.88
N LYS A 290 -12.11 -20.53 -9.50
CA LYS A 290 -11.81 -21.93 -9.19
C LYS A 290 -12.56 -22.45 -7.97
N GLN A 291 -12.77 -21.61 -6.97
CA GLN A 291 -13.54 -21.96 -5.77
C GLN A 291 -15.02 -22.19 -6.11
N LYS A 292 -15.60 -21.31 -6.97
CA LYS A 292 -16.98 -21.46 -7.47
C LYS A 292 -17.12 -22.65 -8.42
N ASN A 293 -16.19 -22.85 -9.31
CA ASN A 293 -16.18 -23.92 -10.31
C ASN A 293 -14.78 -24.51 -10.50
N PRO A 294 -14.44 -25.64 -9.80
CA PRO A 294 -13.12 -26.26 -9.91
C PRO A 294 -12.72 -26.69 -11.34
N LYS A 295 -13.68 -26.84 -12.25
CA LYS A 295 -13.46 -27.22 -13.65
C LYS A 295 -13.44 -26.01 -14.60
N THR A 296 -13.43 -24.80 -14.08
CA THR A 296 -13.43 -23.58 -14.89
C THR A 296 -12.23 -23.52 -15.86
N LYS A 297 -12.45 -22.98 -17.05
CA LYS A 297 -11.39 -22.61 -17.99
C LYS A 297 -10.84 -21.21 -17.76
N TYR A 298 -11.40 -20.48 -16.76
CA TYR A 298 -10.92 -19.16 -16.39
C TYR A 298 -9.49 -19.28 -15.86
N ASN A 299 -8.57 -18.58 -16.48
CA ASN A 299 -7.15 -18.66 -16.20
C ASN A 299 -6.54 -17.29 -16.03
N LYS A 300 -5.28 -17.24 -15.63
CA LYS A 300 -4.54 -16.02 -15.37
C LYS A 300 -4.53 -15.05 -16.57
N THR A 301 -4.41 -15.57 -17.81
CA THR A 301 -4.43 -14.74 -19.02
C THR A 301 -5.75 -14.02 -19.23
N ILE A 302 -6.87 -14.69 -18.96
CA ILE A 302 -8.22 -14.10 -19.05
C ILE A 302 -8.38 -13.04 -17.96
N ALA A 303 -7.97 -13.36 -16.73
CA ALA A 303 -8.04 -12.43 -15.60
C ALA A 303 -7.21 -11.17 -15.85
N HIS A 304 -5.98 -11.31 -16.35
CA HIS A 304 -5.14 -10.16 -16.71
C HIS A 304 -5.80 -9.26 -17.75
N LYS A 305 -6.35 -9.83 -18.84
CA LYS A 305 -7.05 -9.02 -19.85
C LYS A 305 -8.18 -8.19 -19.26
N ALA A 306 -8.92 -8.72 -18.28
CA ALA A 306 -9.99 -7.99 -17.62
C ALA A 306 -9.41 -6.85 -16.75
N VAL A 307 -8.39 -7.11 -15.94
CA VAL A 307 -7.78 -6.11 -15.06
C VAL A 307 -7.02 -5.05 -15.87
N ASP A 308 -6.30 -5.44 -16.91
CA ASP A 308 -5.54 -4.56 -17.80
C ASP A 308 -6.42 -3.55 -18.54
N SER A 309 -7.73 -3.82 -18.66
CA SER A 309 -8.65 -2.92 -19.32
C SER A 309 -9.05 -1.71 -18.47
N PHE A 310 -8.84 -1.74 -17.14
CA PHE A 310 -9.20 -0.63 -16.25
C PHE A 310 -8.07 -0.17 -15.31
N ILE A 311 -6.91 -0.83 -15.28
CA ILE A 311 -5.72 -0.36 -14.56
C ILE A 311 -4.55 -0.31 -15.54
N MET A 312 -3.94 0.86 -15.71
CA MET A 312 -2.87 1.06 -16.67
C MET A 312 -1.78 2.00 -16.09
N ASP A 313 -0.57 1.81 -16.57
CA ASP A 313 0.55 2.70 -16.37
C ASP A 313 0.39 3.94 -17.27
N VAL A 314 0.59 5.13 -16.71
CA VAL A 314 0.48 6.42 -17.43
C VAL A 314 1.38 6.44 -18.68
N TYR A 315 2.54 5.78 -18.65
CA TYR A 315 3.45 5.78 -19.81
C TYR A 315 2.86 5.00 -20.98
N HIS A 316 2.19 3.87 -20.74
CA HIS A 316 1.50 3.10 -21.76
C HIS A 316 0.27 3.87 -22.29
N HIS A 317 -0.51 4.47 -21.41
CA HIS A 317 -1.65 5.30 -21.82
C HIS A 317 -1.20 6.48 -22.69
N ARG A 318 -0.14 7.18 -22.29
CA ARG A 318 0.45 8.25 -23.09
C ARG A 318 0.94 7.77 -24.46
N ASP A 319 1.58 6.59 -24.53
CA ASP A 319 2.01 6.00 -25.80
C ASP A 319 0.79 5.69 -26.69
N TYR A 320 -0.31 5.20 -26.10
CA TYR A 320 -1.56 4.95 -26.82
C TYR A 320 -2.18 6.25 -27.38
N VAL A 321 -2.27 7.31 -26.57
CA VAL A 321 -2.72 8.62 -27.05
C VAL A 321 -1.78 9.16 -28.13
N LEU A 322 -0.48 8.88 -28.04
CA LEU A 322 0.52 9.33 -29.01
C LEU A 322 0.37 8.66 -30.39
N GLU A 323 -0.24 7.49 -30.49
CA GLU A 323 -0.58 6.84 -31.76
C GLU A 323 -1.62 7.65 -32.56
N MET A 324 -2.46 8.42 -31.87
CA MET A 324 -3.47 9.29 -32.50
C MET A 324 -2.86 10.56 -33.12
N VAL A 325 -1.61 10.87 -32.80
CA VAL A 325 -0.96 12.12 -33.26
C VAL A 325 -0.38 11.93 -34.64
N LYS A 326 -0.78 12.78 -35.58
CA LYS A 326 -0.19 12.84 -36.93
C LYS A 326 1.29 13.25 -36.87
N LYS A 327 2.17 12.42 -37.43
CA LYS A 327 3.60 12.63 -37.47
C LYS A 327 4.07 12.85 -38.91
N PRO A 328 5.13 13.66 -39.16
CA PRO A 328 5.92 14.44 -38.20
C PRO A 328 5.17 15.68 -37.67
N ILE A 329 5.51 16.13 -36.45
CA ILE A 329 4.97 17.38 -35.90
C ILE A 329 5.78 18.54 -36.48
N PRO A 330 5.12 19.53 -37.13
CA PRO A 330 5.83 20.67 -37.72
C PRO A 330 6.61 21.50 -36.68
N PRO A 331 7.75 22.11 -37.05
CA PRO A 331 8.41 23.06 -36.18
C PRO A 331 7.47 24.21 -35.78
N ASN A 332 7.56 24.66 -34.52
CA ASN A 332 6.74 25.73 -33.94
C ASN A 332 5.22 25.45 -33.89
N SER A 333 4.79 24.19 -33.99
CA SER A 333 3.41 23.84 -33.73
C SER A 333 3.04 24.19 -32.29
N THR A 334 1.88 24.80 -32.11
CA THR A 334 1.25 25.07 -30.80
C THR A 334 0.15 24.06 -30.45
N THR A 335 -0.27 23.27 -31.44
CA THR A 335 -1.32 22.26 -31.29
C THR A 335 -0.93 20.95 -31.96
N LEU A 336 -1.63 19.86 -31.60
CA LEU A 336 -1.47 18.55 -32.21
C LEU A 336 -2.61 18.30 -33.22
N THR A 337 -2.28 17.62 -34.33
CA THR A 337 -3.25 17.20 -35.33
C THR A 337 -3.49 15.70 -35.18
N VAL A 338 -4.75 15.29 -35.27
CA VAL A 338 -5.16 13.89 -35.24
C VAL A 338 -4.80 13.21 -36.57
N ASP A 339 -4.28 12.00 -36.48
CA ASP A 339 -4.04 11.14 -37.65
C ASP A 339 -5.35 10.41 -38.03
N SER A 340 -6.02 10.87 -39.08
CA SER A 340 -7.28 10.31 -39.52
C SER A 340 -7.21 8.87 -40.01
N SER A 341 -6.00 8.33 -40.24
CA SER A 341 -5.82 6.93 -40.68
C SER A 341 -5.94 5.91 -39.56
N VAL A 342 -5.91 6.36 -38.30
CA VAL A 342 -5.90 5.49 -37.10
C VAL A 342 -7.29 5.36 -36.46
N ALA A 343 -8.33 6.10 -36.97
CA ALA A 343 -9.69 6.04 -36.42
C ALA A 343 -10.33 4.65 -36.56
N ASN A 344 -10.93 4.15 -35.51
CA ASN A 344 -11.78 2.96 -35.54
C ASN A 344 -13.05 3.20 -36.39
N ASP A 345 -13.76 2.12 -36.82
CA ASP A 345 -14.93 2.16 -37.69
C ASP A 345 -16.09 3.10 -37.27
N GLY A 346 -16.06 3.69 -36.08
CA GLY A 346 -17.00 4.70 -35.59
C GLY A 346 -16.46 6.11 -35.50
N GLY A 347 -15.18 6.35 -35.84
CA GLY A 347 -14.52 7.65 -35.72
C GLY A 347 -14.17 8.02 -34.26
N GLU A 348 -14.29 7.10 -33.32
CA GLU A 348 -13.84 7.25 -31.94
C GLU A 348 -12.43 6.70 -31.74
N TRP A 349 -11.59 7.48 -31.06
CA TRP A 349 -10.15 7.22 -30.94
C TRP A 349 -9.75 6.54 -29.63
N LEU A 350 -10.34 6.98 -28.53
CA LEU A 350 -10.20 6.36 -27.22
C LEU A 350 -11.44 5.53 -26.90
N THR A 351 -11.28 4.51 -26.10
CA THR A 351 -12.38 3.62 -25.70
C THR A 351 -13.02 4.08 -24.42
N GLU A 352 -12.20 4.59 -23.51
CA GLU A 352 -12.59 5.18 -22.24
C GLU A 352 -13.17 6.58 -22.39
N HIS A 353 -14.06 6.93 -21.47
CA HIS A 353 -14.60 8.27 -21.27
C HIS A 353 -14.12 8.89 -19.97
N VAL A 354 -13.53 8.08 -19.09
CA VAL A 354 -13.09 8.52 -17.77
C VAL A 354 -11.66 8.10 -17.54
N ASP A 355 -10.77 9.07 -17.36
CA ASP A 355 -9.38 8.85 -16.94
C ASP A 355 -9.18 9.26 -15.49
N ILE A 356 -8.65 8.37 -14.67
CA ILE A 356 -8.41 8.60 -13.24
C ILE A 356 -6.90 8.60 -13.00
N PHE A 357 -6.34 9.78 -12.77
CA PHE A 357 -4.89 9.96 -12.55
C PHE A 357 -4.55 9.91 -11.07
N ASP A 358 -3.80 8.89 -10.66
CA ASP A 358 -3.21 8.84 -9.33
C ASP A 358 -1.93 9.67 -9.25
N GLU A 359 -1.76 10.42 -8.15
CA GLU A 359 -0.66 11.36 -7.97
C GLU A 359 -0.56 12.38 -9.12
N ALA A 360 -1.69 12.98 -9.52
CA ALA A 360 -1.78 13.86 -10.69
C ALA A 360 -0.81 15.06 -10.65
N GLN A 361 -0.39 15.51 -9.46
CA GLN A 361 0.62 16.56 -9.30
C GLN A 361 2.00 16.17 -9.85
N ARG A 362 2.26 14.87 -10.09
CA ARG A 362 3.53 14.33 -10.61
C ARG A 362 3.61 14.28 -12.13
N SER A 363 2.59 14.74 -12.82
CA SER A 363 2.61 14.83 -14.29
C SER A 363 3.80 15.66 -14.78
N TRP A 364 4.28 15.35 -15.97
CA TRP A 364 5.49 15.97 -16.50
C TRP A 364 5.23 17.35 -17.08
N THR A 365 6.17 18.26 -16.84
CA THR A 365 6.17 19.59 -17.47
C THR A 365 6.36 19.47 -18.98
N TYR A 366 6.06 20.56 -19.68
CA TYR A 366 6.30 20.69 -21.12
C TYR A 366 7.74 20.30 -21.51
N GLU A 367 8.73 20.85 -20.83
CA GLU A 367 10.14 20.60 -21.16
C GLU A 367 10.54 19.14 -20.95
N GLN A 368 10.07 18.53 -19.87
CA GLN A 368 10.38 17.13 -19.55
C GLN A 368 9.78 16.20 -20.59
N LEU A 369 8.49 16.34 -20.92
CA LEU A 369 7.82 15.51 -21.91
C LEU A 369 8.44 15.65 -23.28
N ARG A 370 8.69 16.89 -23.74
CA ARG A 370 9.34 17.19 -25.02
C ARG A 370 10.72 16.55 -25.13
N ASN A 371 11.56 16.72 -24.10
CA ASN A 371 12.91 16.15 -24.08
C ASN A 371 12.89 14.61 -24.10
N TRP A 372 11.97 14.01 -23.37
CA TRP A 372 11.82 12.56 -23.35
C TRP A 372 11.33 12.02 -24.69
N LEU A 373 10.30 12.61 -25.29
CA LEU A 373 9.77 12.23 -26.61
C LEU A 373 10.83 12.35 -27.70
N ASN A 374 11.60 13.43 -27.69
CA ASN A 374 12.69 13.60 -28.65
C ASN A 374 13.76 12.50 -28.49
N ARG A 375 14.22 12.23 -27.27
CA ARG A 375 15.29 11.23 -27.02
C ARG A 375 14.85 9.79 -27.18
N LYS A 376 13.64 9.43 -26.75
CA LYS A 376 13.18 8.05 -26.67
C LYS A 376 12.29 7.62 -27.83
N LYS A 377 11.56 8.55 -28.43
CA LYS A 377 10.59 8.26 -29.49
C LYS A 377 10.97 8.93 -30.83
N GLY A 378 12.02 9.77 -30.86
CA GLY A 378 12.41 10.50 -32.07
C GLY A 378 11.37 11.53 -32.53
N ILE A 379 10.58 12.07 -31.58
CA ILE A 379 9.55 13.08 -31.87
C ILE A 379 10.02 14.44 -31.38
N PRO A 380 10.62 15.26 -32.22
CA PRO A 380 10.97 16.62 -31.88
C PRO A 380 9.74 17.53 -31.90
N ASN A 381 9.87 18.72 -31.31
CA ASN A 381 8.87 19.80 -31.38
C ASN A 381 7.48 19.47 -30.76
N PHE A 382 7.43 18.55 -29.82
CA PHE A 382 6.18 18.25 -29.12
C PHE A 382 5.71 19.50 -28.36
N PRO A 383 4.44 19.98 -28.55
CA PRO A 383 4.03 21.31 -28.12
C PRO A 383 3.33 21.38 -26.76
N MET A 384 3.09 20.25 -26.07
CA MET A 384 2.23 20.19 -24.89
C MET A 384 2.96 19.66 -23.66
N SER A 385 2.50 20.06 -22.47
CA SER A 385 2.79 19.37 -21.21
C SER A 385 2.04 18.04 -21.12
N GLU A 386 2.38 17.18 -20.17
CA GLU A 386 1.67 15.90 -20.01
C GLU A 386 0.18 16.08 -19.63
N PRO A 387 -0.19 16.97 -18.66
CA PRO A 387 -1.59 17.30 -18.40
C PRO A 387 -2.36 17.76 -19.64
N GLU A 388 -1.76 18.67 -20.40
CA GLU A 388 -2.37 19.21 -21.61
C GLU A 388 -2.54 18.12 -22.67
N PHE A 389 -1.56 17.27 -22.88
CA PHE A 389 -1.60 16.17 -23.84
C PHE A 389 -2.64 15.10 -23.51
N LEU A 390 -2.72 14.71 -22.26
CA LEU A 390 -3.70 13.72 -21.81
C LEU A 390 -5.13 14.28 -21.89
N THR A 391 -5.32 15.56 -21.52
CA THR A 391 -6.59 16.26 -21.71
C THR A 391 -6.96 16.35 -23.20
N TRP A 392 -5.97 16.66 -24.07
CA TRP A 392 -6.17 16.71 -25.52
C TRP A 392 -6.67 15.38 -26.08
N GLY A 393 -6.17 14.25 -25.59
CA GLY A 393 -6.62 12.92 -25.97
C GLY A 393 -8.12 12.74 -25.72
N LEU A 394 -8.56 12.93 -24.47
CA LEU A 394 -9.96 12.83 -24.09
C LEU A 394 -10.86 13.90 -24.70
N ASP A 395 -10.30 15.08 -24.96
CA ASP A 395 -11.04 16.17 -25.63
C ASP A 395 -11.51 15.79 -27.03
N LYS A 396 -10.95 14.77 -27.66
CA LYS A 396 -11.39 14.26 -28.97
C LYS A 396 -12.68 13.43 -28.89
N LYS A 397 -13.18 13.11 -27.70
CA LYS A 397 -14.54 12.57 -27.55
C LYS A 397 -15.57 13.57 -28.04
N LYS A 398 -16.56 13.09 -28.79
CA LYS A 398 -17.57 13.95 -29.41
C LYS A 398 -18.65 14.42 -28.44
N ASP A 399 -18.93 13.60 -27.45
CA ASP A 399 -20.04 13.78 -26.52
C ASP A 399 -19.56 14.24 -25.15
N TRP A 400 -19.00 13.38 -24.34
CA TRP A 400 -18.60 13.68 -22.96
C TRP A 400 -17.30 13.01 -22.59
N ALA A 401 -16.62 13.57 -21.58
CA ALA A 401 -15.42 12.98 -20.99
C ALA A 401 -15.24 13.48 -19.56
N VAL A 402 -14.60 12.68 -18.72
CA VAL A 402 -14.26 13.07 -17.35
C VAL A 402 -12.81 12.74 -17.04
N ILE A 403 -12.08 13.68 -16.48
CA ILE A 403 -10.75 13.48 -15.89
C ILE A 403 -10.89 13.57 -14.36
N VAL A 404 -10.38 12.58 -13.64
CA VAL A 404 -10.32 12.59 -12.17
C VAL A 404 -8.84 12.66 -11.76
N CYS A 405 -8.45 13.73 -11.09
CA CYS A 405 -7.10 13.94 -10.58
C CYS A 405 -7.06 13.67 -9.07
N LEU A 406 -6.36 12.62 -8.66
CA LEU A 406 -6.08 12.35 -7.25
C LEU A 406 -4.80 13.10 -6.86
N VAL A 407 -4.90 14.01 -5.90
CA VAL A 407 -3.84 14.96 -5.56
C VAL A 407 -3.31 14.69 -4.15
N GLY A 408 -2.02 14.35 -4.06
CA GLY A 408 -1.30 14.20 -2.80
C GLY A 408 -0.52 15.47 -2.44
N GLY A 409 -0.54 15.87 -1.16
CA GLY A 409 0.30 16.97 -0.66
C GLY A 409 1.73 16.51 -0.29
N GLY A 410 2.75 17.31 -0.61
CA GLY A 410 4.10 17.22 -0.03
C GLY A 410 4.94 15.97 -0.31
N GLN A 411 4.67 15.21 -1.39
CA GLN A 411 5.40 13.98 -1.73
C GLN A 411 6.19 14.06 -3.05
N GLU A 412 6.78 15.17 -3.38
CA GLU A 412 7.59 15.32 -4.59
C GLU A 412 8.91 14.55 -4.48
N ILE A 413 9.21 13.67 -5.45
CA ILE A 413 10.42 12.84 -5.49
C ILE A 413 11.29 13.11 -6.71
N ASN A 414 10.75 13.69 -7.79
CA ASN A 414 11.42 13.86 -9.08
C ASN A 414 11.48 15.31 -9.59
N THR A 415 12.52 15.60 -10.39
CA THR A 415 12.63 16.87 -11.14
C THR A 415 11.60 16.92 -12.26
N GLY A 416 10.87 18.06 -12.37
CA GLY A 416 10.03 18.35 -13.52
C GLY A 416 8.56 17.93 -13.34
N GLU A 417 8.11 17.72 -12.11
CA GLU A 417 6.70 17.56 -11.81
C GLU A 417 5.94 18.87 -12.07
N ALA A 418 4.82 18.77 -12.78
CA ALA A 418 4.12 19.94 -13.32
C ALA A 418 3.21 20.65 -12.29
N GLY A 419 2.90 19.98 -11.19
CA GLY A 419 1.96 20.48 -10.18
C GLY A 419 0.51 20.59 -10.69
N ILE A 420 -0.39 20.98 -9.81
CA ILE A 420 -1.82 21.12 -10.14
C ILE A 420 -2.11 22.34 -10.99
N SER A 421 -1.30 23.40 -10.84
CA SER A 421 -1.43 24.61 -11.65
C SER A 421 -1.32 24.34 -13.15
N THR A 422 -0.55 23.34 -13.57
CA THR A 422 -0.42 22.97 -14.99
C THR A 422 -1.68 22.32 -15.54
N TRP A 423 -2.39 21.50 -14.75
CA TRP A 423 -3.71 20.98 -15.16
C TRP A 423 -4.74 22.10 -15.32
N LEU A 424 -4.79 23.03 -14.38
CA LEU A 424 -5.70 24.18 -14.45
C LEU A 424 -5.34 25.11 -15.61
N SER A 425 -4.03 25.32 -15.88
CA SER A 425 -3.59 26.09 -17.05
C SER A 425 -4.00 25.42 -18.36
N ALA A 426 -3.84 24.11 -18.48
CA ALA A 426 -4.28 23.37 -19.67
C ALA A 426 -5.77 23.59 -19.95
N ILE A 427 -6.61 23.50 -18.91
CA ILE A 427 -8.07 23.73 -19.04
C ILE A 427 -8.35 25.18 -19.48
N HIS A 428 -7.76 26.16 -18.81
CA HIS A 428 -7.99 27.56 -19.14
C HIS A 428 -7.47 27.96 -20.53
N ASP A 429 -6.23 27.52 -20.87
CA ASP A 429 -5.52 28.03 -22.06
C ASP A 429 -5.89 27.26 -23.35
N SER A 430 -6.29 25.98 -23.24
CA SER A 430 -6.45 25.08 -24.39
C SER A 430 -7.83 24.39 -24.48
N PHE A 431 -8.60 24.33 -23.38
CA PHE A 431 -9.86 23.56 -23.31
C PHE A 431 -10.96 24.33 -22.57
N ASP A 432 -11.36 25.46 -23.10
CA ASP A 432 -12.28 26.45 -22.53
C ASP A 432 -13.72 25.96 -22.30
N ASN A 433 -14.08 24.78 -22.81
CA ASN A 433 -15.40 24.15 -22.65
C ASN A 433 -15.46 23.09 -21.53
N TRP A 434 -14.38 22.89 -20.77
CA TRP A 434 -14.34 21.94 -19.68
C TRP A 434 -14.85 22.54 -18.36
N HIS A 435 -15.64 21.77 -17.61
CA HIS A 435 -16.12 22.11 -16.28
C HIS A 435 -15.16 21.59 -15.20
N VAL A 436 -14.90 22.39 -14.17
CA VAL A 436 -13.93 22.09 -13.12
C VAL A 436 -14.64 21.85 -11.79
N TYR A 437 -14.49 20.65 -11.24
CA TYR A 437 -15.01 20.23 -9.94
C TYR A 437 -13.86 20.13 -8.95
N TYR A 438 -13.95 20.80 -7.81
CA TYR A 438 -12.83 20.88 -6.87
C TYR A 438 -13.28 21.12 -5.43
N PRO A 439 -12.53 20.64 -4.40
CA PRO A 439 -12.75 20.97 -3.02
C PRO A 439 -12.11 22.34 -2.68
N ALA A 440 -12.65 23.06 -1.70
CA ALA A 440 -12.12 24.36 -1.26
C ALA A 440 -10.62 24.27 -0.86
N ASN A 441 -10.23 23.14 -0.26
CA ASN A 441 -8.86 22.84 0.18
C ASN A 441 -7.82 22.76 -0.94
N LEU A 442 -8.23 22.68 -2.22
CA LEU A 442 -7.30 22.71 -3.35
C LEU A 442 -6.46 24.00 -3.39
N LYS A 443 -6.94 25.09 -2.76
CA LYS A 443 -6.26 26.39 -2.68
C LYS A 443 -5.19 26.46 -1.59
N GLU A 444 -5.13 25.49 -0.68
CA GLU A 444 -4.16 25.47 0.41
C GLU A 444 -2.73 25.23 -0.11
N LYS A 445 -1.75 25.82 0.59
CA LYS A 445 -0.32 25.75 0.19
C LYS A 445 0.22 24.33 0.08
N GLU A 446 -0.40 23.39 0.75
CA GLU A 446 -0.02 21.98 0.73
C GLU A 446 -0.27 21.32 -0.64
N TYR A 447 -1.31 21.78 -1.37
CA TYR A 447 -1.71 21.23 -2.67
C TYR A 447 -1.36 22.16 -3.84
N ALA A 448 -1.03 23.39 -3.54
CA ALA A 448 -0.87 24.44 -4.52
C ALA A 448 0.57 25.00 -4.49
N ASP A 449 1.15 25.17 -5.67
CA ASP A 449 2.40 25.92 -5.89
C ASP A 449 2.22 27.46 -5.76
N GLY A 450 1.14 27.91 -5.12
CA GLY A 450 0.75 29.32 -4.96
C GLY A 450 0.02 29.92 -6.15
N LYS A 451 -0.17 29.20 -7.25
CA LYS A 451 -0.81 29.69 -8.49
C LYS A 451 -2.23 29.15 -8.72
N VAL A 452 -2.66 28.20 -7.92
CA VAL A 452 -3.98 27.55 -8.11
C VAL A 452 -5.11 28.54 -8.00
N GLU A 453 -5.08 29.48 -7.05
CA GLU A 453 -6.14 30.48 -6.87
C GLU A 453 -6.22 31.45 -8.08
N GLU A 454 -5.07 31.89 -8.60
CA GLU A 454 -5.00 32.70 -9.81
C GLU A 454 -5.61 31.97 -11.01
N ARG A 455 -5.24 30.70 -11.21
CA ARG A 455 -5.74 29.86 -12.32
C ARG A 455 -7.22 29.54 -12.20
N LEU A 456 -7.72 29.21 -11.02
CA LEU A 456 -9.15 29.03 -10.80
C LEU A 456 -9.95 30.30 -11.03
N SER A 457 -9.40 31.47 -10.66
CA SER A 457 -10.08 32.76 -10.87
C SER A 457 -10.22 33.10 -12.36
N ALA A 458 -9.33 32.60 -13.21
CA ALA A 458 -9.38 32.80 -14.65
C ALA A 458 -10.47 31.97 -15.34
N ILE A 459 -10.93 30.87 -14.74
CA ILE A 459 -12.00 30.01 -15.27
C ILE A 459 -13.35 30.67 -15.04
N PRO A 460 -14.30 30.66 -16.00
CA PRO A 460 -15.65 31.23 -15.83
C PRO A 460 -16.43 30.60 -14.67
N GLU A 461 -17.20 31.41 -13.93
CA GLU A 461 -18.01 30.93 -12.79
C GLU A 461 -18.99 29.81 -13.17
N SER A 462 -19.55 29.85 -14.40
CA SER A 462 -20.47 28.84 -14.90
C SER A 462 -19.83 27.45 -15.07
N GLN A 463 -18.50 27.38 -15.10
CA GLN A 463 -17.72 26.15 -15.25
C GLN A 463 -17.06 25.69 -13.94
N LYS A 464 -17.16 26.47 -12.86
CA LYS A 464 -16.57 26.15 -11.56
C LYS A 464 -17.61 25.53 -10.62
N HIS A 465 -17.27 24.37 -10.08
CA HIS A 465 -18.16 23.62 -9.19
C HIS A 465 -17.42 23.20 -7.92
N PRO A 466 -17.47 24.00 -6.85
CA PRO A 466 -16.89 23.62 -5.57
C PRO A 466 -17.71 22.49 -4.92
N ILE A 467 -17.06 21.39 -4.51
CA ILE A 467 -17.69 20.24 -3.85
C ILE A 467 -16.81 19.85 -2.63
N GLU A 468 -17.39 19.92 -1.43
CA GLU A 468 -16.69 19.63 -0.19
C GLU A 468 -16.30 18.15 -0.07
N ASP A 469 -17.17 17.24 -0.53
CA ASP A 469 -16.95 15.78 -0.45
C ASP A 469 -15.73 15.29 -1.25
N LEU A 470 -15.13 16.13 -2.09
CA LEU A 470 -13.89 15.81 -2.82
C LEU A 470 -12.61 16.00 -1.97
N HIS A 471 -12.74 16.36 -0.68
CA HIS A 471 -11.61 16.44 0.24
C HIS A 471 -11.64 15.34 1.29
N LEU A 472 -10.59 14.51 1.31
CA LEU A 472 -10.40 13.44 2.30
C LEU A 472 -9.60 13.95 3.49
N ALA A 473 -10.29 14.50 4.48
CA ALA A 473 -9.67 15.18 5.61
C ALA A 473 -9.07 14.25 6.68
N VAL A 474 -9.48 12.97 6.70
CA VAL A 474 -9.07 12.01 7.74
C VAL A 474 -8.08 11.02 7.18
N SER A 475 -6.89 10.95 7.79
CA SER A 475 -5.95 9.87 7.49
C SER A 475 -6.52 8.53 7.96
N LYS A 476 -6.59 7.54 7.07
CA LYS A 476 -6.90 6.14 7.41
C LYS A 476 -5.69 5.39 7.96
N ARG A 477 -4.53 6.06 7.99
CA ARG A 477 -3.35 5.52 8.65
C ARG A 477 -3.59 5.48 10.14
N SER A 478 -3.14 4.40 10.77
CA SER A 478 -3.20 4.28 12.23
C SER A 478 -2.43 5.44 12.90
N PHE A 479 -2.78 5.79 14.13
CA PHE A 479 -2.02 6.72 14.99
C PHE A 479 -0.51 6.42 15.00
N ARG A 480 -0.13 5.15 14.82
CA ARG A 480 1.26 4.71 14.63
C ARG A 480 1.93 5.35 13.42
N ALA A 481 1.23 5.43 12.30
CA ALA A 481 1.79 5.99 11.06
C ALA A 481 1.96 7.51 11.10
N GLU A 482 1.14 8.24 11.83
CA GLU A 482 1.32 9.69 12.05
C GLU A 482 2.55 9.95 12.91
N ASN A 483 2.69 9.26 14.05
CA ASN A 483 3.85 9.37 14.92
C ASN A 483 5.14 8.94 14.21
N LEU A 484 5.07 7.89 13.36
CA LEU A 484 6.21 7.48 12.53
C LEU A 484 6.61 8.58 11.55
N SER A 485 5.65 9.20 10.87
CA SER A 485 5.93 10.27 9.92
C SER A 485 6.56 11.49 10.60
N LEU A 486 6.09 11.85 11.81
CA LEU A 486 6.68 12.92 12.61
C LEU A 486 8.09 12.55 13.11
N PHE A 487 8.30 11.31 13.56
CA PHE A 487 9.62 10.81 13.95
C PHE A 487 10.60 10.88 12.78
N VAL A 488 10.22 10.34 11.62
CA VAL A 488 11.08 10.33 10.41
C VAL A 488 11.38 11.75 9.94
N LYS A 489 10.40 12.66 10.00
CA LYS A 489 10.63 14.07 9.70
C LYS A 489 11.66 14.67 10.65
N ALA A 490 11.48 14.51 11.96
CA ALA A 490 12.39 15.04 12.98
C ALA A 490 13.80 14.44 12.85
N LEU A 491 13.92 13.14 12.56
CA LEU A 491 15.18 12.44 12.29
C LEU A 491 15.91 13.07 11.10
N LEU A 492 15.23 13.27 9.98
CA LEU A 492 15.85 13.81 8.77
C LEU A 492 16.13 15.31 8.86
N ASP A 493 15.32 16.08 9.60
CA ASP A 493 15.53 17.50 9.87
C ASP A 493 16.58 17.72 10.99
N VAL A 494 17.04 16.65 11.65
CA VAL A 494 17.97 16.65 12.80
C VAL A 494 17.44 17.44 14.01
N ASP A 495 16.14 17.37 14.22
CA ASP A 495 15.47 17.84 15.45
C ASP A 495 15.53 16.69 16.50
N VAL A 496 16.66 16.62 17.22
CA VAL A 496 16.97 15.53 18.16
C VAL A 496 15.92 15.42 19.26
N GLU A 497 15.44 16.53 19.80
CA GLU A 497 14.50 16.50 20.92
C GLU A 497 13.10 16.03 20.46
N LEU A 498 12.62 16.52 19.33
CA LEU A 498 11.37 16.06 18.76
C LEU A 498 11.47 14.58 18.34
N ALA A 499 12.58 14.16 17.74
CA ALA A 499 12.79 12.76 17.35
C ALA A 499 12.72 11.83 18.58
N LYS A 500 13.37 12.17 19.68
CA LYS A 500 13.32 11.41 20.95
C LYS A 500 11.91 11.34 21.52
N GLU A 501 11.17 12.45 21.49
CA GLU A 501 9.78 12.49 21.96
C GLU A 501 8.88 11.56 21.16
N GLN A 502 8.97 11.63 19.82
CA GLN A 502 8.17 10.80 18.94
C GLN A 502 8.55 9.32 19.03
N LEU A 503 9.86 9.00 19.17
CA LEU A 503 10.33 7.63 19.36
C LEU A 503 9.74 6.98 20.62
N LYS A 504 9.64 7.71 21.72
CA LYS A 504 9.02 7.21 22.96
C LYS A 504 7.53 6.86 22.77
N LYS A 505 6.82 7.62 21.93
CA LYS A 505 5.40 7.36 21.63
C LYS A 505 5.23 6.12 20.74
N LEU A 506 6.26 5.77 19.95
CA LEU A 506 6.24 4.63 19.03
C LEU A 506 6.67 3.31 19.70
N ASP A 507 7.64 3.34 20.64
CA ASP A 507 8.41 2.18 21.12
C ASP A 507 7.56 1.00 21.60
N ALA A 508 6.38 1.24 22.20
CA ALA A 508 5.50 0.17 22.68
C ALA A 508 4.79 -0.61 21.55
N ASN A 509 4.52 0.03 20.42
CA ASN A 509 3.65 -0.50 19.38
C ASN A 509 4.28 -0.56 17.98
N TYR A 510 5.45 0.06 17.80
CA TYR A 510 6.19 0.12 16.55
C TYR A 510 7.70 0.03 16.86
N PRO A 511 8.25 -1.19 16.95
CA PRO A 511 9.66 -1.38 17.27
C PRO A 511 10.56 -0.81 16.18
N ILE A 512 11.43 0.13 16.56
CA ILE A 512 12.54 0.60 15.72
C ILE A 512 13.82 0.06 16.35
N ARG A 513 14.64 -0.63 15.56
CA ARG A 513 15.90 -1.22 15.99
C ARG A 513 17.06 -0.70 15.16
N LEU A 514 18.26 -0.75 15.71
CA LEU A 514 19.51 -0.35 15.07
C LEU A 514 20.49 -1.52 15.12
N THR A 515 21.33 -1.68 14.11
CA THR A 515 22.42 -2.67 14.10
C THR A 515 23.50 -2.27 13.10
N ARG A 516 24.71 -2.82 13.28
CA ARG A 516 25.83 -2.73 12.34
C ARG A 516 25.93 -3.96 11.44
N ASP A 517 25.17 -5.02 11.74
CA ASP A 517 25.25 -6.33 11.12
C ASP A 517 23.98 -6.63 10.29
N LEU A 518 24.18 -6.87 8.98
CA LEU A 518 23.10 -7.20 8.07
C LEU A 518 22.41 -8.53 8.42
N GLU A 519 23.17 -9.54 8.84
CA GLU A 519 22.58 -10.83 9.18
C GLU A 519 21.74 -10.75 10.47
N LYS A 520 22.15 -9.95 11.45
CA LYS A 520 21.30 -9.64 12.61
C LYS A 520 20.02 -8.93 12.22
N ALA A 521 20.07 -8.00 11.24
CA ALA A 521 18.89 -7.35 10.73
C ALA A 521 17.93 -8.35 10.04
N LYS A 522 18.46 -9.26 9.22
CA LYS A 522 17.69 -10.33 8.57
C LYS A 522 17.09 -11.30 9.60
N ASP A 523 17.84 -11.68 10.61
CA ASP A 523 17.38 -12.58 11.68
C ASP A 523 16.29 -11.92 12.54
N TRP A 524 16.41 -10.63 12.81
CA TRP A 524 15.35 -9.88 13.49
C TRP A 524 14.05 -9.91 12.69
N LEU A 525 14.08 -9.69 11.36
CA LEU A 525 12.91 -9.77 10.50
C LEU A 525 12.29 -11.18 10.51
N ARG A 526 13.12 -12.23 10.42
CA ARG A 526 12.63 -13.62 10.47
C ARG A 526 12.01 -13.97 11.82
N LYS A 527 12.53 -13.40 12.92
CA LYS A 527 12.03 -13.65 14.27
C LYS A 527 10.76 -12.89 14.59
N ILE A 528 10.60 -11.66 14.09
CA ILE A 528 9.45 -10.80 14.44
C ILE A 528 8.22 -11.08 13.60
N HIS A 529 8.40 -11.59 12.39
CA HIS A 529 7.31 -11.83 11.45
C HIS A 529 6.39 -12.96 11.90
N ARG A 530 5.08 -12.86 11.64
CA ARG A 530 4.05 -13.85 11.98
C ARG A 530 3.04 -13.98 10.86
N GLY A 531 2.53 -15.20 10.64
CA GLY A 531 1.49 -15.46 9.65
C GLY A 531 1.87 -15.00 8.24
N SER A 532 1.00 -14.27 7.58
CA SER A 532 1.21 -13.73 6.24
C SER A 532 1.84 -12.32 6.22
N GLU A 533 2.33 -11.82 7.36
CA GLU A 533 3.01 -10.52 7.43
C GLU A 533 4.21 -10.49 6.47
N ARG A 534 4.36 -9.39 5.73
CA ARG A 534 5.42 -9.27 4.74
C ARG A 534 6.56 -8.42 5.23
N TYR A 535 7.79 -8.89 5.02
CA TYR A 535 9.00 -8.15 5.31
C TYR A 535 9.98 -8.15 4.13
N GLY A 536 10.95 -7.24 4.13
CA GLY A 536 11.96 -7.18 3.07
C GLY A 536 13.09 -6.20 3.36
N LEU A 537 14.12 -6.25 2.50
CA LEU A 537 15.27 -5.35 2.54
C LEU A 537 14.96 -4.11 1.69
N LEU A 538 15.22 -2.93 2.25
CA LEU A 538 15.05 -1.64 1.58
C LEU A 538 16.38 -0.87 1.56
N VAL A 539 16.67 -0.25 0.41
CA VAL A 539 17.92 0.47 0.18
C VAL A 539 17.67 1.73 -0.64
N SER A 540 18.50 2.74 -0.49
CA SER A 540 18.52 3.87 -1.43
C SER A 540 18.96 3.42 -2.82
N SER A 541 18.33 3.93 -3.87
CA SER A 541 18.78 3.70 -5.26
C SER A 541 20.20 4.20 -5.53
N GLN A 542 20.78 5.00 -4.65
CA GLN A 542 22.15 5.48 -4.69
C GLN A 542 23.12 4.65 -3.84
N ALA A 543 22.66 3.58 -3.19
CA ALA A 543 23.45 2.73 -2.28
C ALA A 543 24.38 1.75 -3.03
N TYR A 544 25.26 2.28 -3.87
CA TYR A 544 26.12 1.48 -4.77
C TYR A 544 27.22 0.72 -4.03
N ARG A 545 27.55 1.09 -2.78
CA ARG A 545 28.66 0.52 -2.05
C ARG A 545 28.28 -0.59 -1.06
N LEU A 546 27.04 -1.06 -1.12
CA LEU A 546 26.55 -2.24 -0.37
C LEU A 546 26.89 -3.59 -1.03
N ARG A 547 27.50 -3.59 -2.21
CA ARG A 547 27.90 -4.82 -2.92
C ARG A 547 28.72 -5.81 -2.12
N PRO A 548 29.71 -5.41 -1.25
CA PRO A 548 30.40 -6.36 -0.39
C PRO A 548 29.49 -7.06 0.63
N LEU A 549 28.26 -6.56 0.84
CA LEU A 549 27.20 -7.19 1.62
C LEU A 549 26.18 -7.94 0.73
N SER A 550 26.55 -8.26 -0.51
CA SER A 550 25.69 -8.93 -1.50
C SER A 550 24.44 -8.15 -1.92
N ILE A 551 24.42 -6.83 -1.71
CA ILE A 551 23.31 -5.96 -2.13
C ILE A 551 23.76 -5.11 -3.33
N ASP A 552 23.17 -5.30 -4.49
CA ASP A 552 23.43 -4.50 -5.70
C ASP A 552 22.16 -3.80 -6.20
N VAL A 553 22.05 -2.51 -5.97
CA VAL A 553 20.91 -1.66 -6.38
C VAL A 553 20.66 -1.60 -7.91
N ARG A 554 21.59 -2.11 -8.71
CA ARG A 554 21.42 -2.23 -10.17
C ARG A 554 20.67 -3.50 -10.56
N CYS A 555 20.66 -4.51 -9.70
CA CYS A 555 19.85 -5.71 -9.83
C CYS A 555 18.46 -5.38 -9.30
N LYS A 556 17.56 -4.95 -10.19
CA LYS A 556 16.19 -4.61 -9.78
C LYS A 556 15.40 -5.87 -9.49
N PRO A 557 14.72 -5.95 -8.34
CA PRO A 557 13.84 -7.07 -8.05
C PRO A 557 12.65 -7.08 -9.03
N ASP A 558 12.16 -8.27 -9.35
CA ASP A 558 10.84 -8.39 -9.97
C ASP A 558 9.78 -8.06 -8.92
N THR A 559 9.23 -6.86 -9.00
CA THR A 559 8.31 -6.31 -7.98
C THR A 559 7.08 -7.18 -7.76
N VAL A 560 6.61 -7.91 -8.77
CA VAL A 560 5.45 -8.81 -8.64
C VAL A 560 5.80 -9.98 -7.74
N HIS A 561 6.90 -10.68 -8.04
CA HIS A 561 7.37 -11.82 -7.24
C HIS A 561 7.80 -11.35 -5.83
N TRP A 562 8.48 -10.22 -5.76
CA TRP A 562 8.96 -9.66 -4.51
C TRP A 562 7.84 -9.35 -3.52
N PHE A 563 6.70 -8.78 -4.00
CA PHE A 563 5.56 -8.40 -3.15
C PHE A 563 4.50 -9.48 -2.97
N LEU A 564 4.37 -10.44 -3.87
CA LEU A 564 3.20 -11.33 -3.88
C LEU A 564 3.54 -12.81 -3.65
N ASP A 565 4.79 -13.24 -3.87
CA ASP A 565 5.15 -14.65 -3.69
C ASP A 565 5.59 -14.93 -2.24
N ASP A 566 5.43 -16.18 -1.83
CA ASP A 566 5.78 -16.63 -0.49
C ASP A 566 7.28 -16.97 -0.34
N ILE A 567 7.68 -17.47 0.81
CA ILE A 567 9.07 -17.80 1.15
C ILE A 567 9.64 -18.95 0.30
N THR A 568 8.84 -19.65 -0.51
CA THR A 568 9.33 -20.73 -1.39
C THR A 568 9.92 -20.19 -2.70
N ASP A 569 9.63 -18.94 -3.06
CA ASP A 569 10.23 -18.27 -4.22
C ASP A 569 11.41 -17.41 -3.79
N ILE A 570 12.60 -17.66 -4.34
CA ILE A 570 13.83 -16.91 -4.03
C ILE A 570 13.71 -15.41 -4.35
N ARG A 571 12.83 -15.02 -5.26
CA ARG A 571 12.57 -13.61 -5.64
C ARG A 571 11.66 -12.89 -4.66
N SER A 572 11.03 -13.63 -3.73
CA SER A 572 10.16 -13.05 -2.70
C SER A 572 10.96 -12.18 -1.73
N SER A 573 10.38 -11.07 -1.28
CA SER A 573 10.96 -10.23 -0.22
C SER A 573 11.26 -11.03 1.06
N LEU A 574 10.47 -12.09 1.32
CA LEU A 574 10.61 -12.97 2.47
C LEU A 574 11.90 -13.81 2.45
N PHE A 575 12.51 -13.98 1.27
CA PHE A 575 13.76 -14.71 1.14
C PHE A 575 14.98 -13.88 1.56
N LEU A 576 14.87 -12.52 1.54
CA LEU A 576 15.90 -11.54 1.94
C LEU A 576 17.19 -11.59 1.09
N GLU A 577 17.06 -11.95 -0.20
CA GLU A 577 18.18 -11.86 -1.15
C GLU A 577 18.17 -10.55 -1.92
N ASP A 578 17.01 -10.17 -2.46
CA ASP A 578 16.85 -8.94 -3.23
C ASP A 578 16.40 -7.76 -2.35
N ALA A 579 17.05 -6.63 -2.51
CA ALA A 579 16.67 -5.38 -1.86
C ALA A 579 15.91 -4.46 -2.83
N ALA A 580 14.79 -3.91 -2.36
CA ALA A 580 14.00 -2.97 -3.13
C ALA A 580 14.40 -1.51 -2.83
N THR A 581 14.31 -0.65 -3.84
CA THR A 581 14.62 0.78 -3.70
C THR A 581 13.35 1.58 -3.43
N GLU A 582 13.51 2.89 -3.09
CA GLU A 582 12.39 3.82 -2.92
C GLU A 582 11.45 3.85 -4.12
N PHE A 583 11.94 3.59 -5.33
CA PHE A 583 11.13 3.54 -6.55
C PHE A 583 10.30 2.26 -6.65
N ASP A 584 10.82 1.14 -6.13
CA ASP A 584 10.14 -0.15 -6.18
C ASP A 584 9.02 -0.25 -5.12
N VAL A 585 9.20 0.43 -3.97
CA VAL A 585 8.25 0.36 -2.84
C VAL A 585 7.32 1.57 -2.73
N GLN A 586 7.43 2.54 -3.63
CA GLN A 586 6.56 3.71 -3.58
C GLN A 586 5.09 3.29 -3.78
N GLY A 587 4.19 3.76 -2.89
CA GLY A 587 2.78 3.37 -2.91
C GLY A 587 2.49 1.95 -2.41
N LEU A 588 3.52 1.14 -2.15
CA LEU A 588 3.42 -0.21 -1.60
C LEU A 588 3.93 -0.21 -0.14
N GLU A 589 3.42 -1.11 0.67
CA GLU A 589 3.74 -1.18 2.10
C GLU A 589 4.18 -2.58 2.49
N LEU A 590 5.06 -2.66 3.48
CA LEU A 590 5.48 -3.89 4.15
C LEU A 590 4.97 -3.87 5.60
N ASP A 591 4.91 -5.02 6.24
CA ASP A 591 4.66 -5.09 7.67
C ASP A 591 5.94 -4.74 8.44
N TYR A 592 7.08 -5.30 8.05
CA TYR A 592 8.38 -5.00 8.60
C TYR A 592 9.42 -4.73 7.51
N ALA A 593 10.42 -3.91 7.80
CA ALA A 593 11.51 -3.63 6.86
C ALA A 593 12.86 -3.55 7.55
N ALA A 594 13.92 -4.01 6.87
CA ALA A 594 15.28 -3.63 7.17
C ALA A 594 15.73 -2.55 6.18
N ILE A 595 16.06 -1.38 6.68
CA ILE A 595 16.59 -0.26 5.89
C ILE A 595 18.12 -0.32 6.00
N ILE A 596 18.79 -0.63 4.88
CA ILE A 596 20.23 -0.76 4.83
C ILE A 596 20.80 0.57 4.33
N TRP A 597 21.49 1.26 5.22
CA TRP A 597 22.05 2.58 4.97
C TRP A 597 23.40 2.48 4.26
N ASP A 598 23.67 3.36 3.29
CA ASP A 598 24.98 3.43 2.62
C ASP A 598 25.58 4.83 2.73
N GLY A 599 26.80 4.95 2.22
CA GLY A 599 27.53 6.21 2.19
C GLY A 599 27.02 7.25 1.20
N ASP A 600 25.88 7.07 0.59
CA ASP A 600 25.22 8.06 -0.28
C ASP A 600 24.61 9.22 0.52
N MET A 601 24.18 8.97 1.74
CA MET A 601 23.70 9.99 2.69
C MET A 601 24.33 9.78 4.06
N ILE A 602 25.22 10.64 4.45
CA ILE A 602 25.96 10.55 5.72
C ILE A 602 25.64 11.72 6.64
N TYR A 603 25.54 11.43 7.94
CA TYR A 603 25.47 12.47 8.96
C TYR A 603 26.83 13.11 9.16
N ASP A 604 26.93 14.44 9.02
CA ASP A 604 28.16 15.18 9.13
C ASP A 604 28.08 16.20 10.29
N PRO A 605 28.59 15.85 11.48
CA PRO A 605 28.52 16.72 12.65
C PRO A 605 29.35 17.99 12.50
N GLU A 606 30.42 17.99 11.71
CA GLU A 606 31.20 19.21 11.42
C GLU A 606 30.40 20.20 10.58
N HIS A 607 29.68 19.70 9.60
CA HIS A 607 28.77 20.48 8.78
C HIS A 607 27.64 21.10 9.63
N LEU A 608 27.08 20.35 10.56
CA LEU A 608 26.08 20.83 11.52
C LEU A 608 26.64 21.99 12.38
N VAL A 609 27.90 21.88 12.82
CA VAL A 609 28.57 22.92 13.61
C VAL A 609 28.74 24.21 12.79
N LEU A 610 29.18 24.10 11.55
CA LEU A 610 29.33 25.24 10.63
C LEU A 610 28.00 25.90 10.32
N SER A 611 26.94 25.13 10.09
CA SER A 611 25.61 25.66 9.81
C SER A 611 25.00 26.39 11.03
N LYS A 612 25.28 25.96 12.26
CA LYS A 612 24.87 26.68 13.48
C LYS A 612 25.65 27.96 13.74
N LYS A 613 26.92 28.03 13.31
CA LYS A 613 27.78 29.23 13.50
C LYS A 613 27.48 30.36 12.52
N ASP A 614 27.03 30.05 11.33
CA ASP A 614 26.89 31.01 10.24
C ASP A 614 25.49 30.91 9.63
N ARG A 615 24.47 31.41 10.35
CA ARG A 615 23.06 31.32 9.98
C ARG A 615 22.73 31.82 8.56
N LYS A 616 23.46 32.81 8.05
CA LYS A 616 23.26 33.29 6.66
C LYS A 616 23.83 32.36 5.60
N LYS A 617 24.90 31.61 5.93
CA LYS A 617 25.44 30.55 5.06
C LYS A 617 24.72 29.20 5.28
N ALA A 618 24.09 28.99 6.44
CA ALA A 618 23.33 27.79 6.75
C ALA A 618 22.07 27.63 5.87
N GLU A 619 21.48 28.71 5.39
CA GLU A 619 20.42 28.68 4.37
C GLU A 619 20.95 28.23 3.01
N LEU A 620 22.26 28.37 2.75
CA LEU A 620 22.95 27.96 1.52
C LEU A 620 23.62 26.58 1.63
N ILE A 621 23.95 26.10 2.83
CA ILE A 621 24.62 24.84 3.13
C ILE A 621 23.65 23.89 3.84
N GLN A 622 22.64 23.60 3.35
CA GLN A 622 21.59 22.61 3.46
C GLN A 622 21.72 21.47 4.48
N GLY A 623 21.68 21.78 5.76
CA GLY A 623 21.47 20.82 6.81
C GLY A 623 22.69 19.89 7.08
N PRO A 624 22.55 19.03 8.09
CA PRO A 624 23.65 18.22 8.61
C PRO A 624 23.91 16.93 7.80
N TRP A 625 23.15 16.70 6.74
CA TRP A 625 23.33 15.56 5.85
C TRP A 625 24.20 15.92 4.67
N THR A 626 25.26 15.15 4.44
CA THR A 626 26.03 15.18 3.21
C THR A 626 25.49 14.14 2.24
N GLN A 627 24.88 14.59 1.15
CA GLN A 627 24.34 13.75 0.09
C GLN A 627 25.38 13.57 -1.02
N ARG A 628 25.52 12.34 -1.47
CA ARG A 628 26.52 11.96 -2.46
C ARG A 628 25.95 11.05 -3.52
N SER A 629 26.54 11.08 -4.71
CA SER A 629 26.30 10.11 -5.79
C SER A 629 27.59 9.37 -6.12
N PHE A 630 27.49 8.10 -6.49
CA PHE A 630 28.64 7.28 -6.81
C PHE A 630 28.86 7.22 -8.32
N ASN A 631 29.93 7.90 -8.82
CA ASN A 631 30.25 7.92 -10.23
C ASN A 631 31.74 7.70 -10.47
N GLY A 632 32.11 6.92 -11.51
CA GLY A 632 33.49 6.68 -11.86
C GLY A 632 34.33 6.02 -10.75
N GLY A 633 33.69 5.26 -9.85
CA GLY A 633 34.38 4.58 -8.75
C GLY A 633 34.62 5.45 -7.51
N VAL A 634 34.06 6.67 -7.46
CA VAL A 634 34.24 7.61 -6.34
C VAL A 634 32.91 8.26 -5.94
N TRP A 635 32.80 8.67 -4.67
CA TRP A 635 31.71 9.50 -4.19
C TRP A 635 31.90 10.97 -4.63
N GLN A 636 30.82 11.56 -5.11
CA GLN A 636 30.76 12.98 -5.47
C GLN A 636 29.59 13.63 -4.72
N ASN A 637 29.84 14.78 -4.09
CA ASN A 637 28.78 15.52 -3.42
C ASN A 637 27.74 16.02 -4.43
N VAL A 638 26.48 15.89 -4.06
CA VAL A 638 25.35 16.35 -4.88
C VAL A 638 25.27 17.88 -4.81
N ALA A 639 25.59 18.55 -5.90
CA ALA A 639 25.62 20.01 -5.97
C ALA A 639 24.21 20.65 -6.09
N SER A 640 23.25 19.96 -6.69
CA SER A 640 21.90 20.48 -6.92
C SER A 640 21.03 20.36 -5.69
N ASP A 641 20.46 21.48 -5.21
CA ASP A 641 19.54 21.53 -4.08
C ASP A 641 18.34 20.60 -4.28
N MET A 642 17.81 20.61 -5.47
CA MET A 642 16.69 19.75 -5.85
C MET A 642 17.04 18.26 -5.74
N ARG A 643 18.21 17.83 -6.23
CA ARG A 643 18.66 16.43 -6.09
C ARG A 643 18.91 16.06 -4.63
N ARG A 644 19.39 16.99 -3.80
CA ARG A 644 19.56 16.79 -2.36
C ARG A 644 18.21 16.57 -1.68
N MET A 645 17.22 17.39 -2.00
CA MET A 645 15.85 17.22 -1.50
C MET A 645 15.28 15.85 -1.89
N TYR A 646 15.48 15.41 -3.13
CA TYR A 646 15.02 14.09 -3.55
C TYR A 646 15.67 12.95 -2.78
N GLN A 647 16.95 13.05 -2.46
CA GLN A 647 17.62 12.02 -1.67
C GLN A 647 17.09 11.97 -0.24
N ILE A 648 16.83 13.11 0.40
CA ILE A 648 16.12 13.17 1.68
C ILE A 648 14.73 12.52 1.57
N ASN A 649 13.98 12.82 0.50
CA ASN A 649 12.67 12.25 0.28
C ASN A 649 12.74 10.73 0.00
N ALA A 650 13.80 10.25 -0.67
CA ALA A 650 14.03 8.81 -0.85
C ALA A 650 14.14 8.10 0.51
N TYR A 651 14.98 8.61 1.41
CA TYR A 651 15.08 8.06 2.77
C TYR A 651 13.78 8.21 3.58
N ARG A 652 13.03 9.33 3.38
CA ARG A 652 11.70 9.48 3.98
C ARG A 652 10.74 8.37 3.50
N VAL A 653 10.77 8.04 2.21
CA VAL A 653 9.97 6.94 1.65
C VAL A 653 10.38 5.61 2.28
N LEU A 654 11.68 5.28 2.31
CA LEU A 654 12.17 4.01 2.87
C LEU A 654 11.80 3.85 4.34
N LEU A 655 12.03 4.88 5.16
CA LEU A 655 11.78 4.89 6.61
C LEU A 655 10.27 4.88 6.97
N THR A 656 9.38 5.10 6.02
CA THR A 656 7.92 5.10 6.25
C THR A 656 7.19 3.96 5.56
N ARG A 657 7.89 2.98 4.96
CA ARG A 657 7.25 1.87 4.23
C ARG A 657 6.80 0.72 5.10
N ALA A 658 7.43 0.51 6.25
CA ALA A 658 7.01 -0.50 7.19
C ALA A 658 5.82 0.00 8.03
N ARG A 659 4.81 -0.86 8.25
CA ARG A 659 3.60 -0.52 9.02
C ARG A 659 3.68 -0.91 10.48
N GLN A 660 4.49 -1.92 10.81
CA GLN A 660 4.51 -2.52 12.15
C GLN A 660 5.86 -2.38 12.85
N GLY A 661 6.96 -2.20 12.11
CA GLY A 661 8.29 -1.99 12.70
C GLY A 661 9.41 -2.04 11.68
N MET A 662 10.58 -1.56 12.07
CA MET A 662 11.75 -1.56 11.21
C MET A 662 13.06 -1.76 11.98
N VAL A 663 14.06 -2.26 11.27
CA VAL A 663 15.45 -2.25 11.71
C VAL A 663 16.30 -1.43 10.74
N ILE A 664 17.09 -0.51 11.26
CA ILE A 664 18.02 0.28 10.47
C ILE A 664 19.40 -0.36 10.62
N CYS A 665 19.97 -0.81 9.50
CA CYS A 665 21.32 -1.38 9.46
C CYS A 665 22.28 -0.36 8.86
N VAL A 666 23.23 0.12 9.66
CA VAL A 666 24.31 1.01 9.22
C VAL A 666 25.63 0.23 9.28
N PRO A 667 26.17 -0.27 8.15
CA PRO A 667 27.37 -1.12 8.15
C PRO A 667 28.60 -0.44 8.76
N THR A 668 29.60 -1.22 9.13
CA THR A 668 30.86 -0.71 9.75
C THR A 668 31.84 -0.07 8.75
N GLY A 669 31.57 -0.19 7.44
CA GLY A 669 32.55 0.21 6.44
C GLY A 669 33.73 -0.76 6.31
N ASN A 670 34.87 -0.27 5.80
CA ASN A 670 36.10 -1.05 5.68
C ASN A 670 37.27 -0.27 6.29
N ALA A 671 37.79 -0.78 7.42
CA ALA A 671 38.88 -0.16 8.12
C ALA A 671 40.30 -0.63 7.66
N ALA A 672 40.37 -1.57 6.70
CA ALA A 672 41.63 -2.08 6.19
C ALA A 672 42.45 -0.98 5.49
N THR A 673 43.72 -0.91 5.79
CA THR A 673 44.68 0.09 5.27
C THR A 673 45.80 -0.53 4.48
N ASN A 674 46.34 0.23 3.54
CA ASN A 674 47.59 -0.03 2.85
C ASN A 674 48.81 0.22 3.80
N ILE A 675 49.99 -0.13 3.34
CA ILE A 675 51.26 0.08 4.08
C ILE A 675 51.51 1.58 4.37
N ASP A 676 51.05 2.46 3.53
CA ASP A 676 51.17 3.92 3.66
C ASP A 676 50.08 4.55 4.57
N GLY A 677 49.23 3.74 5.16
CA GLY A 677 48.14 4.18 6.04
C GLY A 677 46.88 4.65 5.31
N SER A 678 46.86 4.67 3.99
CA SER A 678 45.63 4.97 3.22
C SER A 678 44.65 3.80 3.30
N TYR A 679 43.33 4.08 3.26
CA TYR A 679 42.32 3.03 3.27
C TYR A 679 42.38 2.17 2.00
N LEU A 680 42.28 0.86 2.17
CA LEU A 680 42.23 -0.09 1.03
C LEU A 680 40.99 0.13 0.15
N ASP A 681 39.90 0.51 0.78
CA ASP A 681 38.65 0.92 0.09
C ASP A 681 38.23 2.33 0.53
N PRO A 682 38.72 3.39 -0.13
CA PRO A 682 38.42 4.77 0.24
C PRO A 682 36.92 5.14 0.03
N THR A 683 36.16 4.27 -0.59
CA THR A 683 34.72 4.50 -0.83
C THR A 683 33.84 3.96 0.29
N ARG A 684 34.42 3.21 1.24
CA ARG A 684 33.72 2.61 2.39
C ARG A 684 34.47 2.81 3.70
N ILE A 685 35.09 3.97 3.87
CA ILE A 685 35.80 4.25 5.15
C ILE A 685 34.80 4.27 6.31
N PRO A 686 35.24 3.82 7.52
CA PRO A 686 34.38 3.76 8.70
C PRO A 686 33.62 5.07 9.00
N ALA A 687 34.30 6.21 8.89
CA ALA A 687 33.74 7.52 9.18
C ALA A 687 32.46 7.85 8.35
N PHE A 688 32.25 7.22 7.19
CA PHE A 688 31.03 7.41 6.40
C PHE A 688 29.79 6.76 7.06
N TYR A 689 30.00 5.81 7.94
CA TYR A 689 28.95 5.03 8.58
C TYR A 689 28.86 5.33 10.09
N ASP A 690 29.99 5.54 10.77
CA ASP A 690 30.05 5.69 12.22
C ASP A 690 29.27 6.91 12.71
N ASN A 691 29.47 8.08 12.10
CA ASN A 691 28.74 9.29 12.47
C ASN A 691 27.22 9.15 12.31
N THR A 692 26.77 8.46 11.25
CA THR A 692 25.35 8.19 11.03
C THR A 692 24.80 7.22 12.07
N TYR A 693 25.53 6.16 12.36
CA TYR A 693 25.14 5.21 13.40
C TYR A 693 25.05 5.86 14.78
N ASP A 694 26.08 6.64 15.16
CA ASP A 694 26.14 7.33 16.45
C ASP A 694 25.01 8.36 16.57
N TYR A 695 24.70 9.07 15.49
CA TYR A 695 23.54 9.97 15.45
C TYR A 695 22.23 9.22 15.72
N LEU A 696 21.98 8.12 14.99
CA LEU A 696 20.77 7.33 15.16
C LEU A 696 20.67 6.74 16.58
N LYS A 697 21.79 6.25 17.12
CA LYS A 697 21.88 5.75 18.50
C LYS A 697 21.59 6.85 19.53
N SER A 698 22.05 8.06 19.27
CA SER A 698 21.84 9.23 20.16
C SER A 698 20.38 9.64 20.29
N LEU A 699 19.54 9.27 19.31
CA LEU A 699 18.08 9.47 19.36
C LEU A 699 17.40 8.50 20.35
N GLY A 700 18.09 7.46 20.82
CA GLY A 700 17.56 6.44 21.73
C GLY A 700 17.01 5.21 21.01
N ILE A 701 17.33 5.02 19.73
CA ILE A 701 16.96 3.79 19.00
C ILE A 701 17.74 2.62 19.65
N LYS A 702 17.01 1.55 20.03
CA LYS A 702 17.57 0.37 20.69
C LYS A 702 18.44 -0.43 19.72
N ASP A 703 19.66 -0.75 20.17
CA ASP A 703 20.63 -1.53 19.41
C ASP A 703 20.37 -3.04 19.61
N LEU A 704 20.30 -3.79 18.51
CA LEU A 704 20.17 -5.25 18.58
C LEU A 704 21.38 -5.92 19.22
N ASP A 705 22.56 -5.30 19.09
CA ASP A 705 23.81 -5.85 19.63
C ASP A 705 23.88 -5.78 21.16
N GLU A 706 23.07 -4.93 21.81
CA GLU A 706 23.01 -4.78 23.27
C GLU A 706 22.04 -5.75 23.96
N TYR A 707 21.20 -6.48 23.20
CA TYR A 707 20.16 -7.36 23.76
C TYR A 707 20.49 -8.87 23.75
N GLU A 708 21.67 -9.25 23.35
CA GLU A 708 22.12 -10.65 23.40
C GLU A 708 22.79 -11.05 24.74
N ASN A 709 22.66 -10.25 25.81
CA ASN A 709 23.15 -10.58 27.15
C ASN A 709 22.01 -10.91 28.12
#